data_353e872a1a0b23c1ed8d5c6243e6b6e9
#
_entry.id   353e872a1a0b23c1ed8d5c6243e6b6e9
#
_cell.length_a   1.000
_cell.length_b   1.000
_cell.length_c   1.000
_cell.angle_alpha   90.00
_cell.angle_beta   90.00
_cell.angle_gamma   90.00
#
_symmetry.space_group_name_H-M   'P 1'
#
loop_
_entity.id
_entity.type
_entity.pdbx_description
1 polymer ?
#
loop_
_entity_poly.entity_id
_entity_poly.type
_entity_poly.pdbx_seq_one_letter_code
_entity_poly.pdbx_strand_id
1 'polypeptide(L)'
;SQKWSKNMTVCEPPKIKKHSGATSSVAVTFTPDWRRFKMSKMDNTIYKIFQKRVWDANICTTPNCKVKFNDEVLPKQNFEAYAKMHTGVDNVHCVTTDRWSVCIGPSEDGMQQVSFVNGICTTKGGTHVDHAASLVAAGIIEDMAKKIKLRPQQVKNTFAIFVKAILENPTFSSQVKSECTLKAQDFGSKFDMPKTFVKNALKTGISDELTALSKFKEMKELAKTDGGARKSKITGIPKLDDANKAGTAQSSKCTLIVTEGDSAKTLAVAGLSVVGRDHYGVFPLRGKCKNVRDASVAQLTGNQEFNDLKKILGLQQGKDYKDVSELRYGRLMIMTDADNDGSHIKGLILNMIDYFWPSLLKLGFVVSMVTPIIKASRGNQSKSFYTDSAFRAWYGNGQSGWRIKYYKGLGTSTSAEAREYFKKIEDLTVKFNTDVMSDKSITLAFDKKKADDRKTWLLESTAKEANELEVPYGKVKQLAITDFVHKDLVNFSLADLKRSIAHVCDGLKPSQRKVIYSCFQRNLTAEMKVAQLAAYVAEKSAYHHGEVSLADTIVKLANDYTGSNNMNLLEPCGQFGTRLMGGKDASQTRYIFTRLTPEARNVFDPRDDAILTYLDDDGRSIEPEFYMPTLPMILVNGSEGIGTGFSCYVPPFNPKDIRNNILNFLDGNPIKRMKPWFRGFKGKVFEQDDDSWMTQGVWQSVGRTVKVTELPPGRWTQDYKEHLDTLVEKKIISGFTNNSTTENVDFLIQDYNGKDAVKDLKLQKTFRTSNMHLFHPTRGIHRYETPEMILKDFITIRREYYDKRKEYLIKVLEAKSKMCDYKSRFVSMVINGDIVVFRRKKQDLENQLSGLFPEVNGSYDYLLNIKTVQYTDESVRELLAQSKQAKTELEIMKSTSPISMWKNDIKNM
;
A
#
# COMPACT_ATOMS: atom_id res chain seq x y z
N SER A 1 -0.65 17.38 -83.01
CA SER A 1 0.45 16.63 -82.45
C SER A 1 1.75 17.38 -82.68
N GLN A 2 2.70 17.25 -81.80
CA GLN A 2 4.00 17.83 -81.87
C GLN A 2 5.03 16.75 -81.52
N LYS A 3 6.20 16.82 -82.19
CA LYS A 3 7.24 15.81 -81.96
C LYS A 3 8.56 16.52 -81.66
N TRP A 4 9.27 15.96 -80.65
CA TRP A 4 10.64 16.35 -80.29
C TRP A 4 11.57 15.15 -80.58
N SER A 5 12.77 15.41 -81.00
CA SER A 5 13.78 14.40 -81.31
C SER A 5 15.17 14.83 -80.86
N LYS A 6 16.18 13.94 -80.98
CA LYS A 6 17.60 14.16 -80.61
C LYS A 6 17.69 14.71 -79.17
N ASN A 7 17.17 14.02 -78.22
CA ASN A 7 17.12 14.44 -76.80
C ASN A 7 16.50 15.84 -76.63
N MET A 8 15.36 16.09 -77.31
CA MET A 8 14.55 17.31 -77.29
C MET A 8 15.27 18.57 -77.88
N THR A 9 16.42 18.39 -78.51
CA THR A 9 17.17 19.51 -79.17
C THR A 9 16.50 19.90 -80.46
N VAL A 10 15.73 19.03 -81.08
CA VAL A 10 14.95 19.31 -82.26
C VAL A 10 13.47 19.26 -81.95
N CYS A 11 12.75 20.35 -82.15
CA CYS A 11 11.33 20.51 -81.99
C CYS A 11 10.67 20.74 -83.36
N GLU A 12 9.85 19.79 -83.81
CA GLU A 12 9.05 19.93 -85.03
C GLU A 12 7.94 20.93 -84.81
N PRO A 13 7.48 21.63 -85.87
CA PRO A 13 6.29 22.47 -85.79
C PRO A 13 5.04 21.69 -85.43
N PRO A 14 4.13 22.25 -84.63
CA PRO A 14 2.92 21.58 -84.25
C PRO A 14 1.99 21.30 -85.46
N LYS A 15 1.59 20.02 -85.61
CA LYS A 15 0.64 19.60 -86.64
C LYS A 15 -0.76 19.73 -86.06
N ILE A 16 -1.54 20.74 -86.49
CA ILE A 16 -2.91 21.01 -86.07
C ILE A 16 -3.84 20.26 -87.03
N LYS A 17 -4.70 19.43 -86.49
CA LYS A 17 -5.78 18.73 -87.22
C LYS A 17 -7.10 18.98 -86.53
N LYS A 18 -8.18 19.05 -87.34
CA LYS A 18 -9.54 19.14 -86.76
C LYS A 18 -9.84 17.83 -86.00
N HIS A 19 -10.26 17.96 -84.79
CA HIS A 19 -10.65 16.77 -83.98
C HIS A 19 -12.16 16.52 -84.20
N SER A 20 -12.50 15.31 -84.61
CA SER A 20 -13.91 14.90 -84.88
C SER A 20 -14.48 14.01 -83.81
N GLY A 21 -13.73 13.73 -82.72
CA GLY A 21 -14.16 12.86 -81.65
C GLY A 21 -14.96 13.59 -80.59
N ALA A 22 -15.93 12.90 -79.98
CA ALA A 22 -16.78 13.42 -78.89
C ALA A 22 -16.05 13.63 -77.56
N THR A 23 -14.82 13.09 -77.43
CA THR A 23 -14.03 13.17 -76.19
C THR A 23 -12.64 13.78 -76.46
N SER A 24 -12.18 14.70 -75.57
CA SER A 24 -10.83 15.24 -75.61
C SER A 24 -9.83 14.24 -75.05
N SER A 25 -8.65 14.12 -75.66
CA SER A 25 -7.58 13.29 -75.11
C SER A 25 -6.24 13.96 -75.25
N VAL A 26 -5.31 13.60 -74.35
CA VAL A 26 -3.89 13.92 -74.41
C VAL A 26 -3.08 12.60 -74.41
N ALA A 27 -2.26 12.41 -75.44
CA ALA A 27 -1.37 11.24 -75.48
C ALA A 27 0.08 11.72 -75.51
N VAL A 28 0.88 11.22 -74.63
CA VAL A 28 2.31 11.48 -74.57
C VAL A 28 3.08 10.20 -74.79
N THR A 29 3.86 10.16 -75.86
CA THR A 29 4.72 9.00 -76.21
C THR A 29 6.17 9.46 -76.13
N PHE A 30 7.01 8.70 -75.43
CA PHE A 30 8.41 9.01 -75.33
C PHE A 30 9.29 7.73 -75.35
N THR A 31 10.48 7.88 -75.87
CA THR A 31 11.52 6.83 -75.84
C THR A 31 12.69 7.35 -75.01
N PRO A 32 13.01 6.76 -73.86
CA PRO A 32 14.11 7.19 -73.05
C PRO A 32 15.46 6.95 -73.77
N ASP A 33 16.40 7.86 -73.61
CA ASP A 33 17.80 7.64 -74.00
C ASP A 33 18.50 6.79 -72.93
N TRP A 34 18.42 5.49 -73.06
CA TRP A 34 18.95 4.51 -72.10
C TRP A 34 20.46 4.65 -71.89
N ARG A 35 21.21 5.07 -72.98
CA ARG A 35 22.68 5.28 -72.87
C ARG A 35 23.02 6.37 -71.87
N ARG A 36 22.21 7.41 -71.78
CA ARG A 36 22.35 8.50 -70.79
C ARG A 36 22.25 7.99 -69.35
N PHE A 37 21.51 6.94 -69.14
CA PHE A 37 21.34 6.28 -67.85
C PHE A 37 22.31 5.11 -67.68
N LYS A 38 23.27 4.92 -68.57
CA LYS A 38 24.19 3.78 -68.62
C LYS A 38 23.51 2.42 -68.70
N MET A 39 22.38 2.41 -69.45
CA MET A 39 21.54 1.21 -69.62
C MET A 39 21.40 0.89 -71.10
N SER A 40 21.08 -0.38 -71.45
CA SER A 40 20.80 -0.76 -72.87
C SER A 40 19.30 -0.80 -73.15
N LYS A 41 18.48 -1.06 -72.14
CA LYS A 41 17.03 -1.17 -72.22
C LYS A 41 16.40 -0.99 -70.85
N MET A 42 15.08 -0.90 -70.77
CA MET A 42 14.33 -0.90 -69.53
C MET A 42 14.58 -2.23 -68.82
N ASP A 43 14.97 -2.15 -67.54
CA ASP A 43 15.04 -3.33 -66.69
C ASP A 43 13.75 -3.55 -65.91
N ASN A 44 13.64 -4.69 -65.21
CA ASN A 44 12.50 -5.05 -64.41
C ASN A 44 12.25 -4.08 -63.22
N THR A 45 13.30 -3.51 -62.71
CA THR A 45 13.21 -2.53 -61.61
C THR A 45 12.48 -1.27 -62.04
N ILE A 46 12.88 -0.69 -63.18
CA ILE A 46 12.24 0.50 -63.75
C ILE A 46 10.80 0.19 -64.16
N TYR A 47 10.56 -1.01 -64.73
CA TYR A 47 9.21 -1.42 -65.05
C TYR A 47 8.29 -1.48 -63.81
N LYS A 48 8.76 -2.06 -62.71
CA LYS A 48 8.03 -2.08 -61.44
C LYS A 48 7.81 -0.67 -60.83
N ILE A 49 8.78 0.22 -61.01
CA ILE A 49 8.61 1.62 -60.59
C ILE A 49 7.48 2.27 -61.39
N PHE A 50 7.40 2.08 -62.69
CA PHE A 50 6.33 2.59 -63.52
C PHE A 50 5.00 1.98 -63.11
N GLN A 51 4.94 0.70 -62.88
CA GLN A 51 3.75 0.02 -62.38
C GLN A 51 3.28 0.63 -61.06
N LYS A 52 4.24 0.82 -60.11
CA LYS A 52 3.91 1.48 -58.81
C LYS A 52 3.38 2.90 -59.02
N ARG A 53 3.96 3.71 -59.92
CA ARG A 53 3.48 5.05 -60.20
C ARG A 53 2.03 5.08 -60.75
N VAL A 54 1.66 4.05 -61.54
CA VAL A 54 0.27 3.93 -62.01
C VAL A 54 -0.68 3.55 -60.89
N TRP A 55 -0.23 2.71 -59.94
CA TRP A 55 -1.01 2.41 -58.69
C TRP A 55 -1.13 3.67 -57.85
N ASP A 56 -0.05 4.43 -57.67
CA ASP A 56 -0.06 5.71 -56.95
C ASP A 56 -1.06 6.71 -57.57
N ALA A 57 -1.11 6.79 -58.92
CA ALA A 57 -2.10 7.63 -59.61
C ALA A 57 -3.52 7.10 -59.41
N ASN A 58 -3.73 5.76 -59.44
CA ASN A 58 -5.02 5.14 -59.24
C ASN A 58 -5.64 5.51 -57.89
N ILE A 59 -4.86 5.49 -56.81
CA ILE A 59 -5.36 5.85 -55.46
C ILE A 59 -5.63 7.36 -55.29
N CYS A 60 -5.03 8.18 -56.12
CA CYS A 60 -5.20 9.63 -56.03
C CYS A 60 -6.32 10.15 -56.93
N THR A 61 -6.88 9.33 -57.82
CA THR A 61 -7.97 9.71 -58.73
C THR A 61 -9.32 9.41 -58.13
N THR A 62 -10.36 10.13 -58.59
CA THR A 62 -11.75 9.88 -58.17
C THR A 62 -12.25 8.47 -58.57
N PRO A 63 -13.27 7.92 -57.93
CA PRO A 63 -13.83 6.61 -58.26
C PRO A 63 -14.28 6.49 -59.74
N ASN A 64 -14.69 7.58 -60.37
CA ASN A 64 -15.15 7.59 -61.73
C ASN A 64 -14.02 7.59 -62.76
N CYS A 65 -12.76 7.82 -62.37
CA CYS A 65 -11.61 7.76 -63.22
C CYS A 65 -11.04 6.37 -63.33
N LYS A 66 -11.12 5.72 -64.50
CA LYS A 66 -10.52 4.43 -64.81
C LYS A 66 -9.03 4.58 -65.11
N VAL A 67 -8.18 3.95 -64.31
CA VAL A 67 -6.73 3.88 -64.53
C VAL A 67 -6.37 2.54 -65.13
N LYS A 68 -5.55 2.53 -66.16
CA LYS A 68 -5.06 1.32 -66.84
C LYS A 68 -3.56 1.23 -66.80
N PHE A 69 -3.04 0.05 -66.73
CA PHE A 69 -1.64 -0.29 -66.93
C PHE A 69 -1.55 -1.41 -67.97
N ASN A 70 -0.87 -1.21 -69.10
CA ASN A 70 -0.81 -2.15 -70.20
C ASN A 70 -2.20 -2.67 -70.65
N ASP A 71 -3.11 -1.70 -70.86
CA ASP A 71 -4.52 -1.89 -71.22
C ASP A 71 -5.41 -2.58 -70.18
N GLU A 72 -4.88 -3.14 -69.11
CA GLU A 72 -5.62 -3.68 -67.97
C GLU A 72 -6.15 -2.57 -67.09
N VAL A 73 -7.41 -2.62 -66.70
CA VAL A 73 -8.01 -1.67 -65.75
C VAL A 73 -7.61 -2.06 -64.34
N LEU A 74 -6.94 -1.16 -63.63
CA LEU A 74 -6.64 -1.37 -62.22
C LEU A 74 -7.92 -1.29 -61.39
N PRO A 75 -8.11 -2.20 -60.41
CA PRO A 75 -9.21 -2.16 -59.49
C PRO A 75 -9.15 -0.91 -58.65
N LYS A 76 -10.28 -0.20 -58.44
CA LYS A 76 -10.38 0.88 -57.52
C LYS A 76 -10.32 0.38 -56.07
N GLN A 77 -9.45 0.94 -55.30
CA GLN A 77 -9.28 0.63 -53.91
C GLN A 77 -9.43 1.88 -53.08
N ASN A 78 -9.80 1.71 -51.81
CA ASN A 78 -9.73 2.80 -50.85
C ASN A 78 -8.30 2.94 -50.32
N PHE A 79 -8.04 4.03 -49.58
CA PHE A 79 -6.67 4.33 -49.09
C PHE A 79 -6.17 3.32 -48.06
N GLU A 80 -7.08 2.68 -47.34
CA GLU A 80 -6.78 1.59 -46.41
C GLU A 80 -6.27 0.34 -47.12
N ALA A 81 -6.95 -0.12 -48.17
CA ALA A 81 -6.51 -1.25 -48.95
C ALA A 81 -5.13 -1.01 -49.62
N TYR A 82 -4.88 0.24 -50.09
CA TYR A 82 -3.58 0.63 -50.60
C TYR A 82 -2.50 0.58 -49.51
N ALA A 83 -2.78 1.07 -48.30
CA ALA A 83 -1.84 1.02 -47.18
C ALA A 83 -1.50 -0.43 -46.80
N LYS A 84 -2.49 -1.35 -46.77
CA LYS A 84 -2.28 -2.78 -46.52
C LYS A 84 -1.36 -3.44 -47.55
N MET A 85 -1.41 -3.01 -48.82
CA MET A 85 -0.45 -3.49 -49.83
C MET A 85 1.02 -3.18 -49.53
N HIS A 86 1.28 -2.09 -48.79
CA HIS A 86 2.62 -1.71 -48.41
C HIS A 86 3.12 -2.36 -47.12
N THR A 87 2.26 -2.54 -46.14
CA THR A 87 2.67 -3.12 -44.85
C THR A 87 2.77 -4.63 -44.86
N GLY A 88 2.08 -5.29 -45.82
CA GLY A 88 2.01 -6.76 -45.90
C GLY A 88 1.23 -7.41 -44.74
N VAL A 89 0.57 -6.60 -43.89
CA VAL A 89 -0.26 -7.03 -42.77
C VAL A 89 -1.62 -6.36 -42.84
N ASP A 90 -2.67 -7.08 -42.40
CA ASP A 90 -4.03 -6.56 -42.39
C ASP A 90 -4.33 -5.55 -41.25
N ASN A 91 -3.36 -5.31 -40.37
CA ASN A 91 -3.52 -4.45 -39.18
C ASN A 91 -3.21 -2.98 -39.49
N VAL A 92 -4.04 -2.36 -40.32
CA VAL A 92 -3.94 -0.92 -40.61
C VAL A 92 -5.25 -0.25 -40.19
N HIS A 93 -5.19 0.93 -39.59
CA HIS A 93 -6.34 1.75 -39.28
C HIS A 93 -6.26 3.08 -40.00
N CYS A 94 -7.37 3.48 -40.61
CA CYS A 94 -7.45 4.66 -41.47
C CYS A 94 -8.59 5.60 -41.04
N VAL A 95 -8.34 6.90 -41.25
CA VAL A 95 -9.36 7.92 -41.22
C VAL A 95 -9.28 8.77 -42.51
N THR A 96 -10.41 9.07 -43.09
CA THR A 96 -10.53 9.90 -44.29
C THR A 96 -11.52 11.05 -44.02
N THR A 97 -11.06 12.25 -44.32
CA THR A 97 -11.85 13.49 -44.33
C THR A 97 -11.84 14.05 -45.77
N ASP A 98 -12.50 15.15 -46.00
CA ASP A 98 -12.58 15.76 -47.35
C ASP A 98 -11.21 16.05 -47.97
N ARG A 99 -10.26 16.49 -47.13
CA ARG A 99 -8.92 16.90 -47.61
C ARG A 99 -7.78 16.06 -47.10
N TRP A 100 -8.02 15.15 -46.12
CA TRP A 100 -7.01 14.32 -45.54
C TRP A 100 -7.43 12.88 -45.46
N SER A 101 -6.55 11.97 -45.85
CA SER A 101 -6.64 10.55 -45.51
C SER A 101 -5.35 10.15 -44.82
N VAL A 102 -5.46 9.63 -43.61
CA VAL A 102 -4.30 9.19 -42.82
C VAL A 102 -4.54 7.76 -42.37
N CYS A 103 -3.61 6.86 -42.69
CA CYS A 103 -3.63 5.50 -42.24
C CYS A 103 -2.36 5.24 -41.42
N ILE A 104 -2.46 4.33 -40.44
CA ILE A 104 -1.36 3.94 -39.58
C ILE A 104 -1.37 2.41 -39.36
N GLY A 105 -0.22 1.79 -39.39
CA GLY A 105 -0.01 0.39 -39.05
C GLY A 105 1.33 0.19 -38.33
N PRO A 106 1.57 -0.98 -37.70
CA PRO A 106 2.84 -1.26 -37.00
C PRO A 106 4.03 -1.28 -37.98
N SER A 107 5.21 -0.89 -37.49
CA SER A 107 6.45 -0.96 -38.25
C SER A 107 7.62 -1.34 -37.36
N GLU A 108 8.31 -2.42 -37.69
CA GLU A 108 9.51 -2.88 -36.99
C GLU A 108 10.78 -2.13 -37.41
N ASP A 109 10.79 -1.55 -38.62
CA ASP A 109 11.94 -0.89 -39.23
C ASP A 109 12.02 0.63 -38.95
N GLY A 110 11.36 1.10 -37.90
CA GLY A 110 11.21 2.51 -37.57
C GLY A 110 10.12 3.20 -38.37
N MET A 111 10.07 4.52 -38.34
CA MET A 111 9.01 5.27 -39.01
C MET A 111 9.11 5.15 -40.54
N GLN A 112 8.16 4.43 -41.14
CA GLN A 112 7.99 4.36 -42.58
C GLN A 112 6.91 5.36 -43.03
N GLN A 113 7.01 5.90 -44.27
CA GLN A 113 5.95 6.77 -44.80
C GLN A 113 5.69 6.57 -46.29
N VAL A 114 4.45 6.68 -46.65
CA VAL A 114 4.02 6.85 -48.04
C VAL A 114 3.05 8.01 -48.10
N SER A 115 3.33 9.02 -48.94
CA SER A 115 2.55 10.24 -48.86
C SER A 115 2.29 10.86 -50.23
N PHE A 116 1.17 11.59 -50.26
CA PHE A 116 0.70 12.30 -51.44
C PHE A 116 0.23 13.72 -51.09
N VAL A 117 0.61 14.68 -51.92
CA VAL A 117 0.11 16.08 -51.85
C VAL A 117 -0.51 16.40 -53.20
N ASN A 118 -1.81 16.77 -53.22
CA ASN A 118 -2.58 17.08 -54.42
C ASN A 118 -2.41 16.05 -55.53
N GLY A 119 -2.43 14.78 -55.16
CA GLY A 119 -2.28 13.63 -56.09
C GLY A 119 -0.87 13.30 -56.53
N ILE A 120 0.14 14.00 -56.01
CA ILE A 120 1.55 13.79 -56.31
C ILE A 120 2.21 13.01 -55.16
N CYS A 121 2.88 11.89 -55.51
CA CYS A 121 3.57 11.06 -54.51
C CYS A 121 4.82 11.81 -54.00
N THR A 122 4.84 12.10 -52.70
CA THR A 122 5.98 12.74 -52.02
C THR A 122 6.91 11.68 -51.43
N THR A 123 7.83 11.16 -52.23
CA THR A 123 8.67 9.99 -51.84
C THR A 123 9.58 10.24 -50.66
N LYS A 124 9.92 11.49 -50.37
CA LYS A 124 10.69 11.93 -49.21
C LYS A 124 9.81 12.47 -48.09
N GLY A 125 8.49 12.43 -48.24
CA GLY A 125 7.58 12.94 -47.21
C GLY A 125 7.48 14.48 -47.22
N GLY A 126 7.68 15.03 -46.04
CA GLY A 126 7.69 16.49 -45.83
C GLY A 126 6.73 16.90 -44.69
N THR A 127 6.52 18.21 -44.58
CA THR A 127 5.83 18.84 -43.44
C THR A 127 4.43 18.29 -43.16
N HIS A 128 3.67 17.85 -44.17
CA HIS A 128 2.35 17.23 -44.02
C HIS A 128 2.42 15.88 -43.33
N VAL A 129 3.47 15.06 -43.58
CA VAL A 129 3.70 13.78 -42.88
C VAL A 129 4.12 14.06 -41.45
N ASP A 130 5.05 15.01 -41.24
CA ASP A 130 5.51 15.35 -39.89
C ASP A 130 4.39 15.88 -39.01
N HIS A 131 3.48 16.66 -39.58
CA HIS A 131 2.31 17.16 -38.89
C HIS A 131 1.39 16.06 -38.48
N ALA A 132 0.98 15.19 -39.42
CA ALA A 132 0.11 14.04 -39.13
C ALA A 132 0.74 13.08 -38.11
N ALA A 133 2.01 12.71 -38.30
CA ALA A 133 2.75 11.81 -37.39
C ALA A 133 2.88 12.41 -35.97
N SER A 134 3.06 13.74 -35.87
CA SER A 134 3.15 14.41 -34.56
C SER A 134 1.84 14.41 -33.82
N LEU A 135 0.71 14.64 -34.49
CA LEU A 135 -0.62 14.58 -33.90
C LEU A 135 -0.95 13.16 -33.43
N VAL A 136 -0.66 12.14 -34.26
CA VAL A 136 -0.86 10.74 -33.91
C VAL A 136 -0.01 10.35 -32.70
N ALA A 137 1.27 10.71 -32.70
CA ALA A 137 2.18 10.41 -31.59
C ALA A 137 1.74 11.09 -30.31
N ALA A 138 1.28 12.33 -30.35
CA ALA A 138 0.75 13.06 -29.18
C ALA A 138 -0.50 12.37 -28.61
N GLY A 139 -1.43 11.96 -29.47
CA GLY A 139 -2.62 11.22 -29.04
C GLY A 139 -2.30 9.86 -28.42
N ILE A 140 -1.34 9.11 -28.98
CA ILE A 140 -0.88 7.83 -28.40
C ILE A 140 -0.21 8.06 -27.04
N ILE A 141 0.61 9.09 -26.90
CA ILE A 141 1.25 9.45 -25.62
C ILE A 141 0.20 9.78 -24.58
N GLU A 142 -0.80 10.55 -24.92
CA GLU A 142 -1.88 10.94 -24.01
C GLU A 142 -2.68 9.69 -23.53
N ASP A 143 -3.07 8.80 -24.44
CA ASP A 143 -3.82 7.58 -24.10
C ASP A 143 -2.99 6.61 -23.26
N MET A 144 -1.71 6.47 -23.53
CA MET A 144 -0.80 5.57 -22.83
C MET A 144 -0.12 6.19 -21.61
N ALA A 145 -0.32 7.50 -21.32
CA ALA A 145 0.39 8.23 -20.24
C ALA A 145 0.24 7.60 -18.85
N LYS A 146 -0.88 6.93 -18.57
CA LYS A 146 -1.12 6.22 -17.31
C LYS A 146 -0.37 4.89 -17.20
N LYS A 147 0.10 4.34 -18.32
CA LYS A 147 0.74 3.02 -18.39
C LYS A 147 2.26 3.13 -18.60
N ILE A 148 2.69 3.99 -19.50
CA ILE A 148 4.08 4.07 -19.96
C ILE A 148 4.46 5.53 -20.22
N LYS A 149 5.69 5.88 -19.85
CA LYS A 149 6.28 7.20 -20.12
C LYS A 149 6.99 7.18 -21.48
N LEU A 150 6.39 7.78 -22.50
CA LEU A 150 6.84 7.75 -23.88
C LEU A 150 7.36 9.12 -24.34
N ARG A 151 8.33 9.12 -25.27
CA ARG A 151 8.79 10.31 -26.01
C ARG A 151 8.23 10.28 -27.43
N PRO A 152 7.90 11.42 -28.06
CA PRO A 152 7.32 11.46 -29.40
C PRO A 152 8.07 10.65 -30.46
N GLN A 153 9.39 10.75 -30.47
CA GLN A 153 10.21 10.01 -31.45
C GLN A 153 10.14 8.49 -31.25
N GLN A 154 9.98 8.03 -30.01
CA GLN A 154 9.85 6.60 -29.74
C GLN A 154 8.55 6.03 -30.30
N VAL A 155 7.47 6.81 -30.16
CA VAL A 155 6.17 6.43 -30.72
C VAL A 155 6.20 6.47 -32.24
N LYS A 156 6.78 7.51 -32.84
CA LYS A 156 6.90 7.62 -34.31
C LYS A 156 7.64 6.43 -34.92
N ASN A 157 8.62 5.89 -34.22
CA ASN A 157 9.44 4.76 -34.72
C ASN A 157 8.70 3.41 -34.68
N THR A 158 7.51 3.31 -34.12
CA THR A 158 6.76 2.03 -34.04
C THR A 158 5.66 1.90 -35.10
N PHE A 159 5.53 2.88 -36.00
CA PHE A 159 4.49 2.82 -37.00
C PHE A 159 4.91 3.28 -38.39
N ALA A 160 4.29 2.68 -39.39
CA ALA A 160 4.24 3.21 -40.75
C ALA A 160 3.03 4.14 -40.87
N ILE A 161 3.19 5.28 -41.54
CA ILE A 161 2.15 6.27 -41.76
C ILE A 161 1.92 6.51 -43.24
N PHE A 162 0.68 6.51 -43.67
CA PHE A 162 0.26 6.81 -45.02
C PHE A 162 -0.58 8.08 -45.00
N VAL A 163 -0.20 9.08 -45.78
CA VAL A 163 -0.83 10.39 -45.78
C VAL A 163 -1.20 10.81 -47.18
N LYS A 164 -2.46 11.09 -47.43
CA LYS A 164 -2.93 11.77 -48.63
C LYS A 164 -3.56 13.10 -48.20
N ALA A 165 -2.96 14.22 -48.66
CA ALA A 165 -3.42 15.55 -48.28
C ALA A 165 -3.73 16.43 -49.53
N ILE A 166 -4.79 17.22 -49.44
CA ILE A 166 -5.11 18.30 -50.42
C ILE A 166 -4.81 19.62 -49.74
N LEU A 167 -3.72 20.26 -50.20
CA LEU A 167 -3.17 21.48 -49.62
C LEU A 167 -3.36 22.64 -50.58
N GLU A 168 -3.45 23.84 -50.02
CA GLU A 168 -3.54 25.08 -50.82
C GLU A 168 -2.14 25.56 -51.17
N ASN A 169 -1.87 25.82 -52.47
CA ASN A 169 -0.62 26.32 -52.96
C ASN A 169 0.64 25.61 -52.40
N PRO A 170 0.74 24.25 -52.51
CA PRO A 170 1.81 23.51 -51.90
C PRO A 170 3.17 23.89 -52.53
N THR A 171 4.17 24.02 -51.64
CA THR A 171 5.57 24.22 -52.02
C THR A 171 6.37 22.93 -51.85
N PHE A 172 7.38 22.76 -52.73
CA PHE A 172 8.20 21.53 -52.71
C PHE A 172 9.68 21.86 -52.78
N SER A 173 10.54 20.97 -52.29
CA SER A 173 11.98 21.13 -52.26
C SER A 173 12.64 21.12 -53.66
N SER A 174 11.95 20.59 -54.68
CA SER A 174 12.44 20.47 -56.06
C SER A 174 11.30 20.33 -57.06
N GLN A 175 11.63 20.48 -58.39
CA GLN A 175 10.69 20.26 -59.47
C GLN A 175 10.07 18.86 -59.51
N VAL A 176 10.76 17.84 -58.99
CA VAL A 176 10.27 16.47 -58.91
C VAL A 176 9.17 16.32 -57.90
N LYS A 177 9.02 17.31 -57.01
CA LYS A 177 7.99 17.36 -55.94
C LYS A 177 8.04 16.18 -54.96
N SER A 178 9.22 15.68 -54.68
CA SER A 178 9.46 14.54 -53.85
C SER A 178 9.24 14.83 -52.35
N GLU A 179 9.27 16.10 -51.94
CA GLU A 179 9.15 16.53 -50.56
C GLU A 179 8.33 17.82 -50.46
N CYS A 180 7.30 17.82 -49.61
CA CYS A 180 6.51 19.01 -49.34
C CYS A 180 7.17 19.90 -48.30
N THR A 181 7.33 21.20 -48.59
CA THR A 181 7.99 22.18 -47.69
C THR A 181 7.02 23.23 -47.16
N LEU A 182 5.75 23.20 -47.54
CA LEU A 182 4.74 24.16 -47.08
C LEU A 182 4.59 24.04 -45.54
N LYS A 183 4.55 25.17 -44.86
CA LYS A 183 4.38 25.18 -43.40
C LYS A 183 2.96 24.73 -43.01
N ALA A 184 2.82 24.06 -41.86
CA ALA A 184 1.54 23.52 -41.43
C ALA A 184 0.41 24.58 -41.25
N GLN A 185 0.79 25.79 -40.87
CA GLN A 185 -0.16 26.94 -40.75
C GLN A 185 -0.75 27.39 -42.10
N ASP A 186 -0.07 27.07 -43.20
CA ASP A 186 -0.41 27.54 -44.55
C ASP A 186 -1.09 26.45 -45.40
N PHE A 187 -1.42 25.28 -44.80
CA PHE A 187 -2.02 24.16 -45.53
C PHE A 187 -3.40 24.42 -46.12
N GLY A 188 -4.09 25.47 -45.63
CA GLY A 188 -5.49 25.74 -46.01
C GLY A 188 -6.49 24.71 -45.54
N SER A 189 -6.03 23.66 -44.82
CA SER A 189 -6.85 22.63 -44.26
C SER A 189 -6.17 22.06 -43.01
N LYS A 190 -6.94 21.50 -42.06
CA LYS A 190 -6.46 20.86 -40.86
C LYS A 190 -6.78 19.35 -40.88
N PHE A 191 -5.87 18.56 -40.36
CA PHE A 191 -6.15 17.18 -40.06
C PHE A 191 -6.78 17.09 -38.67
N ASP A 192 -8.13 17.01 -38.61
CA ASP A 192 -8.85 16.79 -37.36
C ASP A 192 -8.90 15.30 -37.05
N MET A 193 -8.05 14.91 -36.12
CA MET A 193 -7.93 13.49 -35.72
C MET A 193 -9.08 13.10 -34.75
N PRO A 194 -9.96 12.16 -35.12
CA PRO A 194 -11.00 11.67 -34.22
C PRO A 194 -10.41 11.01 -32.97
N LYS A 195 -11.01 11.22 -31.79
CA LYS A 195 -10.58 10.59 -30.54
C LYS A 195 -10.53 9.05 -30.61
N THR A 196 -11.40 8.45 -31.43
CA THR A 196 -11.44 7.00 -31.64
C THR A 196 -10.29 6.49 -32.49
N PHE A 197 -9.66 7.33 -33.30
CA PHE A 197 -8.55 6.96 -34.19
C PHE A 197 -7.38 6.38 -33.41
N VAL A 198 -6.96 7.07 -32.33
CA VAL A 198 -5.84 6.62 -31.48
C VAL A 198 -6.11 5.27 -30.84
N LYS A 199 -7.32 5.08 -30.28
CA LYS A 199 -7.71 3.81 -29.66
C LYS A 199 -7.67 2.63 -30.65
N ASN A 200 -8.11 2.88 -31.90
CA ASN A 200 -8.11 1.85 -32.93
C ASN A 200 -6.68 1.63 -33.48
N ALA A 201 -5.90 2.68 -33.65
CA ALA A 201 -4.49 2.58 -34.02
C ALA A 201 -3.69 1.73 -33.02
N LEU A 202 -3.93 1.87 -31.72
CA LEU A 202 -3.27 1.05 -30.68
C LEU A 202 -3.61 -0.43 -30.81
N LYS A 203 -4.82 -0.77 -31.31
CA LYS A 203 -5.23 -2.18 -31.53
C LYS A 203 -4.56 -2.84 -32.72
N THR A 204 -3.86 -2.10 -33.58
CA THR A 204 -3.15 -2.67 -34.74
C THR A 204 -1.88 -3.42 -34.38
N GLY A 205 -1.45 -3.43 -33.11
CA GLY A 205 -0.20 -4.03 -32.63
C GLY A 205 0.81 -2.98 -32.10
N ILE A 206 0.61 -1.70 -32.41
CA ILE A 206 1.48 -0.60 -31.95
C ILE A 206 1.59 -0.55 -30.42
N SER A 207 0.50 -0.86 -29.69
CA SER A 207 0.48 -0.96 -28.23
C SER A 207 1.46 -2.01 -27.68
N ASP A 208 1.54 -3.16 -28.33
CA ASP A 208 2.36 -4.29 -27.89
C ASP A 208 3.84 -3.99 -28.14
N GLU A 209 4.15 -3.38 -29.28
CA GLU A 209 5.51 -2.95 -29.64
C GLU A 209 6.01 -1.86 -28.67
N LEU A 210 5.20 -0.84 -28.37
CA LEU A 210 5.55 0.19 -27.40
C LEU A 210 5.78 -0.41 -26.00
N THR A 211 4.97 -1.38 -25.62
CA THR A 211 5.11 -2.09 -24.34
C THR A 211 6.40 -2.92 -24.30
N ALA A 212 6.72 -3.62 -25.38
CA ALA A 212 7.96 -4.38 -25.51
C ALA A 212 9.21 -3.48 -25.45
N LEU A 213 9.19 -2.36 -26.18
CA LEU A 213 10.27 -1.35 -26.14
C LEU A 213 10.45 -0.75 -24.74
N SER A 214 9.35 -0.50 -24.02
CA SER A 214 9.43 0.00 -22.64
C SER A 214 10.07 -1.04 -21.71
N LYS A 215 9.62 -2.29 -21.78
CA LYS A 215 10.21 -3.39 -21.01
C LYS A 215 11.69 -3.59 -21.30
N PHE A 216 12.07 -3.54 -22.58
CA PHE A 216 13.48 -3.67 -22.97
C PHE A 216 14.34 -2.54 -22.37
N LYS A 217 13.85 -1.31 -22.37
CA LYS A 217 14.54 -0.18 -21.72
C LYS A 217 14.63 -0.35 -20.22
N GLU A 218 13.54 -0.77 -19.59
CA GLU A 218 13.50 -1.05 -18.16
C GLU A 218 14.53 -2.11 -17.78
N MET A 219 14.60 -3.20 -18.56
CA MET A 219 15.60 -4.24 -18.36
C MET A 219 17.02 -3.71 -18.53
N LYS A 220 17.26 -2.86 -19.53
CA LYS A 220 18.58 -2.24 -19.75
C LYS A 220 18.98 -1.28 -18.63
N GLU A 221 18.03 -0.52 -18.09
CA GLU A 221 18.30 0.34 -16.92
C GLU A 221 18.61 -0.51 -15.67
N LEU A 222 17.84 -1.57 -15.42
CA LEU A 222 18.11 -2.50 -14.32
C LEU A 222 19.43 -3.22 -14.48
N ALA A 223 19.85 -3.54 -15.72
CA ALA A 223 21.14 -4.16 -16.00
C ALA A 223 22.34 -3.27 -15.64
N LYS A 224 22.17 -1.94 -15.57
CA LYS A 224 23.24 -1.04 -15.09
C LYS A 224 23.62 -1.29 -13.62
N THR A 225 22.75 -1.88 -12.84
CA THR A 225 22.98 -2.23 -11.43
C THR A 225 23.55 -3.63 -11.25
N ASP A 226 23.81 -4.39 -12.33
CA ASP A 226 24.35 -5.73 -12.26
C ASP A 226 25.79 -5.74 -11.71
N GLY A 227 26.13 -6.77 -10.98
CA GLY A 227 27.46 -6.95 -10.39
C GLY A 227 28.56 -7.23 -11.43
N GLY A 228 28.19 -7.39 -12.70
CA GLY A 228 29.07 -7.80 -13.78
C GLY A 228 29.36 -9.31 -13.73
N ALA A 229 30.44 -9.72 -14.45
CA ALA A 229 30.89 -11.10 -14.41
C ALA A 229 31.31 -11.53 -12.99
N ARG A 230 31.26 -12.82 -12.71
CA ARG A 230 31.66 -13.46 -11.46
C ARG A 230 32.99 -12.91 -10.94
N LYS A 231 32.95 -12.08 -9.90
CA LYS A 231 34.14 -11.48 -9.27
C LYS A 231 34.45 -12.18 -7.96
N SER A 232 35.75 -12.49 -7.74
CA SER A 232 36.17 -13.12 -6.47
C SER A 232 36.11 -12.16 -5.28
N LYS A 233 36.28 -10.84 -5.51
CA LYS A 233 36.18 -9.83 -4.44
C LYS A 233 35.21 -8.72 -4.83
N ILE A 234 34.40 -8.31 -3.86
CA ILE A 234 33.50 -7.17 -3.93
C ILE A 234 33.96 -6.09 -2.96
N THR A 235 34.00 -4.86 -3.43
CA THR A 235 34.30 -3.67 -2.62
C THR A 235 33.09 -2.75 -2.58
N GLY A 236 33.02 -1.89 -1.56
CA GLY A 236 31.97 -0.88 -1.43
C GLY A 236 30.67 -1.36 -0.75
N ILE A 237 30.66 -2.55 -0.15
CA ILE A 237 29.55 -3.05 0.67
C ILE A 237 30.07 -3.35 2.10
N PRO A 238 30.14 -2.33 2.98
CA PRO A 238 30.81 -2.46 4.29
C PRO A 238 30.15 -3.48 5.23
N LYS A 239 28.85 -3.76 5.05
CA LYS A 239 28.12 -4.67 5.92
C LYS A 239 28.24 -6.15 5.50
N LEU A 240 28.85 -6.43 4.34
CA LEU A 240 29.04 -7.80 3.86
C LEU A 240 30.23 -8.46 4.58
N ASP A 241 29.98 -9.58 5.22
CA ASP A 241 30.99 -10.56 5.57
C ASP A 241 31.03 -11.62 4.46
N ASP A 242 31.90 -11.44 3.48
CA ASP A 242 31.96 -12.27 2.27
C ASP A 242 32.59 -13.65 2.57
N ALA A 243 32.11 -14.70 1.91
CA ALA A 243 32.76 -16.00 2.00
C ALA A 243 34.10 -16.00 1.25
N ASN A 244 35.16 -16.61 1.79
CA ASN A 244 36.49 -16.60 1.19
C ASN A 244 36.51 -17.23 -0.22
N LYS A 245 35.63 -18.20 -0.48
CA LYS A 245 35.49 -18.91 -1.75
C LYS A 245 34.40 -18.38 -2.66
N ALA A 246 33.72 -17.29 -2.28
CA ALA A 246 32.71 -16.66 -3.11
C ALA A 246 33.32 -16.14 -4.42
N GLY A 247 32.63 -16.36 -5.54
CA GLY A 247 33.09 -15.97 -6.86
C GLY A 247 34.29 -16.74 -7.41
N THR A 248 34.79 -17.76 -6.73
CA THR A 248 35.86 -18.67 -7.19
C THR A 248 35.27 -19.91 -7.87
N ALA A 249 36.10 -20.87 -8.28
CA ALA A 249 35.66 -22.17 -8.81
C ALA A 249 34.80 -22.97 -7.80
N GLN A 250 34.87 -22.64 -6.51
CA GLN A 250 34.08 -23.28 -5.43
C GLN A 250 32.82 -22.52 -5.03
N SER A 251 32.44 -21.47 -5.77
CA SER A 251 31.27 -20.63 -5.43
C SER A 251 29.97 -21.40 -5.38
N SER A 252 29.83 -22.47 -6.16
CA SER A 252 28.60 -23.33 -6.11
C SER A 252 28.40 -23.99 -4.76
N LYS A 253 29.45 -24.13 -3.94
CA LYS A 253 29.39 -24.65 -2.56
C LYS A 253 29.15 -23.53 -1.52
N CYS A 254 29.24 -22.26 -1.93
CA CYS A 254 29.10 -21.14 -1.01
C CYS A 254 27.64 -20.80 -0.73
N THR A 255 27.36 -20.48 0.51
CA THR A 255 26.04 -20.04 1.00
C THR A 255 26.13 -18.61 1.50
N LEU A 256 25.28 -17.71 0.96
CA LEU A 256 25.07 -16.39 1.53
C LEU A 256 23.93 -16.45 2.55
N ILE A 257 24.22 -16.14 3.80
CA ILE A 257 23.21 -16.01 4.85
C ILE A 257 22.74 -14.54 4.86
N VAL A 258 21.45 -14.33 4.62
CA VAL A 258 20.82 -13.01 4.69
C VAL A 258 20.03 -12.94 5.99
N THR A 259 20.32 -11.90 6.81
CA THR A 259 19.68 -11.72 8.11
C THR A 259 18.75 -10.50 8.12
N GLU A 260 17.77 -10.47 9.00
CA GLU A 260 16.78 -9.39 9.13
C GLU A 260 17.41 -8.03 9.53
N GLY A 261 18.56 -8.07 10.21
CA GLY A 261 19.24 -6.87 10.65
C GLY A 261 20.60 -7.15 11.26
N ASP A 262 21.25 -6.12 11.76
CA ASP A 262 22.59 -6.21 12.34
C ASP A 262 22.63 -7.11 13.62
N SER A 263 21.56 -7.14 14.40
CA SER A 263 21.47 -8.01 15.58
C SER A 263 21.51 -9.50 15.20
N ALA A 264 20.75 -9.89 14.18
CA ALA A 264 20.74 -11.26 13.66
C ALA A 264 22.07 -11.60 12.94
N LYS A 265 22.72 -10.61 12.30
CA LYS A 265 24.06 -10.74 11.74
C LYS A 265 25.07 -11.20 12.82
N THR A 266 25.05 -10.58 13.99
CA THR A 266 25.95 -10.92 15.09
C THR A 266 25.80 -12.40 15.48
N LEU A 267 24.58 -12.90 15.55
CA LEU A 267 24.29 -14.31 15.81
C LEU A 267 24.84 -15.21 14.70
N ALA A 268 24.62 -14.86 13.43
CA ALA A 268 25.12 -15.60 12.29
C ALA A 268 26.65 -15.65 12.29
N VAL A 269 27.32 -14.53 12.53
CA VAL A 269 28.81 -14.46 12.61
C VAL A 269 29.35 -15.31 13.75
N ALA A 270 28.68 -15.37 14.92
CA ALA A 270 29.06 -16.28 16.00
C ALA A 270 28.97 -17.75 15.55
N GLY A 271 27.99 -18.09 14.72
CA GLY A 271 27.82 -19.42 14.13
C GLY A 271 28.90 -19.76 13.11
N LEU A 272 29.43 -18.76 12.35
CA LEU A 272 30.53 -18.99 11.40
C LEU A 272 31.77 -19.57 12.05
N SER A 273 31.96 -19.39 13.35
CA SER A 273 33.06 -20.05 14.10
C SER A 273 33.01 -21.59 14.07
N VAL A 274 31.85 -22.16 13.72
CA VAL A 274 31.62 -23.61 13.65
C VAL A 274 31.75 -24.14 12.22
N VAL A 275 31.11 -23.46 11.26
CA VAL A 275 31.05 -23.91 9.87
C VAL A 275 32.17 -23.31 9.01
N GLY A 276 32.91 -22.35 9.53
CA GLY A 276 34.00 -21.66 8.86
C GLY A 276 33.53 -20.55 7.92
N ARG A 277 34.48 -19.70 7.52
CA ARG A 277 34.23 -18.55 6.62
C ARG A 277 34.56 -18.85 5.16
N ASP A 278 34.99 -20.06 4.82
CA ASP A 278 35.35 -20.38 3.44
C ASP A 278 34.14 -20.43 2.52
N HIS A 279 33.06 -21.06 2.98
CA HIS A 279 31.86 -21.27 2.18
C HIS A 279 30.64 -20.51 2.69
N TYR A 280 30.72 -19.78 3.79
CA TYR A 280 29.58 -19.04 4.35
C TYR A 280 29.88 -17.55 4.44
N GLY A 281 29.05 -16.74 3.79
CA GLY A 281 29.03 -15.28 3.93
C GLY A 281 27.76 -14.81 4.63
N VAL A 282 27.79 -13.60 5.18
CA VAL A 282 26.64 -13.01 5.90
C VAL A 282 26.40 -11.58 5.42
N PHE A 283 25.15 -11.26 5.13
CA PHE A 283 24.72 -9.91 4.78
C PHE A 283 23.45 -9.52 5.52
N PRO A 284 23.43 -8.46 6.35
CA PRO A 284 22.25 -7.99 7.05
C PRO A 284 21.44 -7.06 6.16
N LEU A 285 20.14 -7.29 6.09
CA LEU A 285 19.18 -6.37 5.48
C LEU A 285 18.92 -5.18 6.40
N ARG A 286 18.52 -4.05 5.84
CA ARG A 286 18.10 -2.84 6.59
C ARG A 286 16.58 -2.82 6.83
N GLY A 287 16.01 -3.99 7.13
CA GLY A 287 14.59 -4.19 7.27
C GLY A 287 13.97 -4.95 6.09
N LYS A 288 12.70 -4.70 5.81
CA LYS A 288 11.96 -5.42 4.76
C LYS A 288 12.41 -5.01 3.36
N CYS A 289 12.73 -5.99 2.52
CA CYS A 289 13.02 -5.75 1.10
C CYS A 289 11.82 -5.11 0.39
N LYS A 290 12.09 -4.36 -0.67
CA LYS A 290 11.03 -3.76 -1.47
C LYS A 290 10.29 -4.83 -2.27
N ASN A 291 8.94 -4.72 -2.34
CA ASN A 291 8.14 -5.53 -3.26
C ASN A 291 8.46 -5.13 -4.71
N VAL A 292 9.16 -6.00 -5.42
CA VAL A 292 9.66 -5.72 -6.77
C VAL A 292 8.57 -5.69 -7.83
N ARG A 293 7.41 -6.36 -7.61
CA ARG A 293 6.29 -6.37 -8.56
C ARG A 293 5.57 -5.03 -8.62
N ASP A 294 5.61 -4.24 -7.53
CA ASP A 294 4.94 -2.93 -7.43
C ASP A 294 5.91 -1.76 -7.60
N ALA A 295 7.20 -2.02 -7.55
CA ALA A 295 8.23 -0.98 -7.63
C ALA A 295 8.52 -0.56 -9.07
N SER A 296 8.64 0.76 -9.31
CA SER A 296 9.16 1.28 -10.57
C SER A 296 10.66 1.00 -10.71
N VAL A 297 11.15 0.96 -11.95
CA VAL A 297 12.60 0.78 -12.24
C VAL A 297 13.44 1.81 -11.50
N ALA A 298 13.03 3.08 -11.49
CA ALA A 298 13.74 4.14 -10.75
C ALA A 298 13.81 3.86 -9.24
N GLN A 299 12.75 3.28 -8.67
CA GLN A 299 12.75 2.89 -7.26
C GLN A 299 13.66 1.69 -6.98
N LEU A 300 13.77 0.75 -7.92
CA LEU A 300 14.65 -0.42 -7.78
C LEU A 300 16.11 -0.04 -7.98
N THR A 301 16.42 0.75 -9.01
CA THR A 301 17.80 1.23 -9.27
C THR A 301 18.30 2.16 -8.16
N GLY A 302 17.40 2.92 -7.52
CA GLY A 302 17.70 3.73 -6.33
C GLY A 302 17.72 2.93 -5.01
N ASN A 303 17.31 1.66 -4.99
CA ASN A 303 17.31 0.85 -3.78
C ASN A 303 18.65 0.16 -3.55
N GLN A 304 19.38 0.61 -2.52
CA GLN A 304 20.73 0.12 -2.23
C GLN A 304 20.74 -1.39 -1.90
N GLU A 305 19.79 -1.89 -1.13
CA GLU A 305 19.75 -3.30 -0.72
C GLU A 305 19.51 -4.23 -1.89
N PHE A 306 18.58 -3.89 -2.79
CA PHE A 306 18.34 -4.63 -4.02
C PHE A 306 19.61 -4.70 -4.87
N ASN A 307 20.31 -3.58 -5.03
CA ASN A 307 21.54 -3.49 -5.81
C ASN A 307 22.68 -4.25 -5.14
N ASP A 308 22.81 -4.16 -3.81
CA ASP A 308 23.84 -4.88 -3.06
C ASP A 308 23.63 -6.40 -3.16
N LEU A 309 22.40 -6.91 -2.99
CA LEU A 309 22.08 -8.32 -3.14
C LEU A 309 22.42 -8.83 -4.56
N LYS A 310 22.05 -8.07 -5.60
CA LYS A 310 22.41 -8.42 -6.98
C LYS A 310 23.93 -8.55 -7.16
N LYS A 311 24.69 -7.59 -6.65
CA LYS A 311 26.16 -7.59 -6.71
C LYS A 311 26.77 -8.73 -5.90
N ILE A 312 26.30 -8.94 -4.67
CA ILE A 312 26.82 -9.98 -3.77
C ILE A 312 26.61 -11.36 -4.39
N LEU A 313 25.43 -11.63 -4.92
CA LEU A 313 25.09 -12.91 -5.53
C LEU A 313 25.64 -13.07 -6.94
N GLY A 314 25.99 -11.98 -7.62
CA GLY A 314 26.46 -12.00 -9.02
C GLY A 314 25.31 -12.14 -10.01
N LEU A 315 24.11 -11.67 -9.65
CA LEU A 315 22.90 -11.75 -10.48
C LEU A 315 22.97 -10.77 -11.65
N GLN A 316 22.56 -11.24 -12.84
CA GLN A 316 22.48 -10.45 -14.06
C GLN A 316 21.02 -10.34 -14.52
N GLN A 317 20.59 -9.15 -14.88
CA GLN A 317 19.23 -8.89 -15.30
C GLN A 317 18.91 -9.59 -16.62
N GLY A 318 17.75 -10.28 -16.66
CA GLY A 318 17.27 -10.97 -17.86
C GLY A 318 17.99 -12.27 -18.18
N LYS A 319 18.87 -12.75 -17.29
CA LYS A 319 19.57 -14.01 -17.47
C LYS A 319 18.76 -15.18 -16.92
N ASP A 320 18.64 -16.23 -17.72
CA ASP A 320 18.08 -17.52 -17.29
C ASP A 320 19.25 -18.45 -16.91
N TYR A 321 19.30 -18.82 -15.62
CA TYR A 321 20.38 -19.64 -15.08
C TYR A 321 20.07 -21.12 -15.24
N LYS A 322 20.98 -21.87 -15.85
CA LYS A 322 20.89 -23.33 -15.98
C LYS A 322 21.47 -24.06 -14.77
N ASP A 323 22.42 -23.44 -14.10
CA ASP A 323 23.01 -23.92 -12.85
C ASP A 323 23.53 -22.73 -12.02
N VAL A 324 23.91 -22.99 -10.77
CA VAL A 324 24.38 -21.96 -9.83
C VAL A 324 25.89 -21.66 -9.94
N SER A 325 26.61 -22.36 -10.80
CA SER A 325 28.09 -22.20 -10.93
C SER A 325 28.46 -20.83 -11.48
N GLU A 326 27.56 -20.17 -12.19
CA GLU A 326 27.74 -18.83 -12.73
C GLU A 326 27.61 -17.72 -11.69
N LEU A 327 27.09 -18.04 -10.52
CA LEU A 327 26.89 -17.10 -9.41
C LEU A 327 28.10 -17.05 -8.46
N ARG A 328 28.17 -16.01 -7.64
CA ARG A 328 29.16 -15.90 -6.58
C ARG A 328 28.85 -16.81 -5.38
N TYR A 329 27.60 -17.16 -5.20
CA TYR A 329 27.09 -18.06 -4.19
C TYR A 329 26.16 -19.09 -4.83
N GLY A 330 26.32 -20.36 -4.46
CA GLY A 330 25.45 -21.43 -4.94
C GLY A 330 24.13 -21.55 -4.17
N ARG A 331 24.00 -20.88 -3.02
CA ARG A 331 22.81 -20.96 -2.18
C ARG A 331 22.58 -19.63 -1.45
N LEU A 332 21.33 -19.18 -1.41
CA LEU A 332 20.86 -18.03 -0.63
C LEU A 332 20.06 -18.57 0.57
N MET A 333 20.60 -18.40 1.77
CA MET A 333 19.95 -18.82 3.02
C MET A 333 19.34 -17.62 3.72
N ILE A 334 18.06 -17.69 4.02
CA ILE A 334 17.33 -16.65 4.74
C ILE A 334 17.29 -17.03 6.22
N MET A 335 17.81 -16.15 7.08
CA MET A 335 17.83 -16.29 8.53
C MET A 335 17.15 -15.08 9.16
N THR A 336 15.86 -15.21 9.43
CA THR A 336 14.99 -14.20 10.02
C THR A 336 14.45 -14.67 11.35
N ASP A 337 13.87 -13.76 12.12
CA ASP A 337 13.11 -14.10 13.31
C ASP A 337 11.99 -15.08 12.96
N ALA A 338 11.64 -15.94 13.91
CA ALA A 338 10.60 -16.94 13.73
C ALA A 338 9.19 -16.33 14.00
N ASP A 339 8.97 -15.15 13.50
CA ASP A 339 7.72 -14.40 13.62
C ASP A 339 7.10 -14.10 12.24
N ASN A 340 5.93 -13.45 12.27
CA ASN A 340 5.22 -13.10 11.05
C ASN A 340 6.00 -12.14 10.15
N ASP A 341 6.77 -11.21 10.72
CA ASP A 341 7.58 -10.26 9.96
C ASP A 341 8.76 -10.96 9.26
N GLY A 342 9.37 -11.94 9.91
CA GLY A 342 10.37 -12.82 9.30
C GLY A 342 9.81 -13.62 8.13
N SER A 343 8.58 -14.12 8.23
CA SER A 343 7.88 -14.79 7.11
C SER A 343 7.63 -13.85 5.94
N HIS A 344 7.33 -12.59 6.21
CA HIS A 344 7.20 -11.58 5.16
C HIS A 344 8.52 -11.32 4.42
N ILE A 345 9.64 -11.23 5.15
CA ILE A 345 10.99 -11.05 4.54
C ILE A 345 11.32 -12.24 3.63
N LYS A 346 11.05 -13.48 4.09
CA LYS A 346 11.20 -14.69 3.25
C LYS A 346 10.37 -14.57 1.96
N GLY A 347 9.11 -14.17 2.10
CA GLY A 347 8.20 -13.96 0.96
C GLY A 347 8.70 -12.90 -0.02
N LEU A 348 9.21 -11.77 0.46
CA LEU A 348 9.74 -10.69 -0.39
C LEU A 348 10.99 -11.13 -1.16
N ILE A 349 11.87 -11.93 -0.55
CA ILE A 349 13.05 -12.48 -1.22
C ILE A 349 12.63 -13.52 -2.27
N LEU A 350 11.72 -14.43 -1.93
CA LEU A 350 11.17 -15.39 -2.89
C LEU A 350 10.49 -14.67 -4.06
N ASN A 351 9.70 -13.64 -3.79
CA ASN A 351 9.08 -12.80 -4.82
C ASN A 351 10.11 -12.09 -5.71
N MET A 352 11.21 -11.62 -5.16
CA MET A 352 12.30 -11.00 -5.93
C MET A 352 12.96 -12.00 -6.88
N ILE A 353 13.27 -13.18 -6.40
CA ILE A 353 13.92 -14.23 -7.21
C ILE A 353 12.93 -14.78 -8.24
N ASP A 354 11.67 -14.99 -7.88
CA ASP A 354 10.63 -15.43 -8.81
C ASP A 354 10.41 -14.45 -9.96
N TYR A 355 10.36 -13.17 -9.65
CA TYR A 355 10.06 -12.13 -10.63
C TYR A 355 11.19 -11.91 -11.65
N PHE A 356 12.46 -11.95 -11.21
CA PHE A 356 13.61 -11.63 -12.06
C PHE A 356 14.38 -12.86 -12.53
N TRP A 357 14.42 -13.94 -11.75
CA TRP A 357 15.23 -15.13 -11.99
C TRP A 357 14.52 -16.42 -11.59
N PRO A 358 13.34 -16.72 -12.17
CA PRO A 358 12.52 -17.88 -11.75
C PRO A 358 13.26 -19.22 -11.91
N SER A 359 14.24 -19.31 -12.81
CA SER A 359 15.09 -20.51 -12.96
C SER A 359 15.84 -20.86 -11.68
N LEU A 360 16.27 -19.86 -10.89
CA LEU A 360 16.96 -20.10 -9.62
C LEU A 360 16.08 -20.76 -8.56
N LEU A 361 14.77 -20.48 -8.54
CA LEU A 361 13.84 -21.19 -7.64
C LEU A 361 13.74 -22.66 -8.02
N LYS A 362 13.68 -22.97 -9.32
CA LYS A 362 13.65 -24.35 -9.81
C LYS A 362 14.92 -25.12 -9.45
N LEU A 363 16.07 -24.45 -9.40
CA LEU A 363 17.33 -25.03 -8.94
C LEU A 363 17.41 -25.20 -7.42
N GLY A 364 16.42 -24.71 -6.66
CA GLY A 364 16.41 -24.73 -5.20
C GLY A 364 17.49 -23.87 -4.57
N PHE A 365 17.79 -22.75 -5.20
CA PHE A 365 18.79 -21.79 -4.77
C PHE A 365 18.46 -21.12 -3.43
N VAL A 366 17.17 -20.91 -3.15
CA VAL A 366 16.71 -20.25 -1.93
C VAL A 366 16.36 -21.28 -0.87
N VAL A 367 16.90 -21.08 0.34
CA VAL A 367 16.64 -21.91 1.51
C VAL A 367 16.38 -21.01 2.73
N SER A 368 15.74 -21.55 3.76
CA SER A 368 15.55 -20.86 5.04
C SER A 368 16.20 -21.65 6.16
N MET A 369 16.89 -20.98 7.08
CA MET A 369 17.31 -21.55 8.35
C MET A 369 16.20 -21.34 9.38
N VAL A 370 15.74 -22.43 9.98
CA VAL A 370 14.68 -22.41 10.99
C VAL A 370 15.30 -22.55 12.37
N THR A 371 15.03 -21.57 13.25
CA THR A 371 15.47 -21.59 14.65
C THR A 371 14.32 -21.94 15.58
N PRO A 372 14.59 -22.56 16.75
CA PRO A 372 13.54 -22.85 17.71
C PRO A 372 12.84 -21.60 18.21
N ILE A 373 11.50 -21.64 18.37
CA ILE A 373 10.72 -20.59 19.01
C ILE A 373 10.62 -20.79 20.53
N ILE A 374 10.69 -22.05 20.99
CA ILE A 374 10.63 -22.39 22.40
C ILE A 374 11.66 -23.48 22.69
N LYS A 375 12.37 -23.34 23.82
CA LYS A 375 13.27 -24.36 24.37
C LYS A 375 12.86 -24.65 25.80
N ALA A 376 12.53 -25.90 26.07
CA ALA A 376 12.28 -26.43 27.41
C ALA A 376 13.55 -27.10 27.93
N SER A 377 13.97 -26.83 29.17
CA SER A 377 15.16 -27.43 29.81
C SER A 377 14.87 -27.92 31.23
N ARG A 378 15.40 -29.10 31.55
CA ARG A 378 15.29 -29.72 32.89
C ARG A 378 16.56 -30.48 33.18
N GLY A 379 17.40 -29.94 34.06
CA GLY A 379 18.76 -30.46 34.29
C GLY A 379 19.56 -30.47 32.97
N ASN A 380 20.10 -31.62 32.60
CA ASN A 380 20.85 -31.79 31.35
C ASN A 380 20.00 -32.11 30.12
N GLN A 381 18.69 -32.19 30.28
CA GLN A 381 17.77 -32.45 29.18
C GLN A 381 17.29 -31.13 28.58
N SER A 382 17.25 -31.04 27.24
CA SER A 382 16.66 -29.93 26.55
C SER A 382 15.82 -30.40 25.36
N LYS A 383 14.71 -29.72 25.10
CA LYS A 383 13.81 -29.99 23.99
C LYS A 383 13.48 -28.67 23.27
N SER A 384 13.69 -28.65 21.98
CA SER A 384 13.41 -27.47 21.15
C SER A 384 12.11 -27.68 20.39
N PHE A 385 11.32 -26.60 20.28
CA PHE A 385 10.06 -26.57 19.54
C PHE A 385 10.13 -25.44 18.49
N TYR A 386 9.65 -25.74 17.29
CA TYR A 386 9.69 -24.88 16.13
C TYR A 386 8.30 -24.34 15.76
N THR A 387 7.26 -24.81 16.46
CA THR A 387 5.88 -24.37 16.32
C THR A 387 5.21 -24.33 17.69
N ASP A 388 4.24 -23.43 17.87
CA ASP A 388 3.50 -23.31 19.13
C ASP A 388 2.59 -24.52 19.36
N SER A 389 1.98 -25.06 18.30
CA SER A 389 1.14 -26.27 18.39
C SER A 389 1.92 -27.47 18.93
N ALA A 390 3.15 -27.66 18.44
CA ALA A 390 4.00 -28.74 18.91
C ALA A 390 4.40 -28.59 20.40
N PHE A 391 4.62 -27.36 20.84
CA PHE A 391 4.89 -27.05 22.25
C PHE A 391 3.65 -27.31 23.13
N ARG A 392 2.48 -26.76 22.75
CA ARG A 392 1.24 -26.94 23.52
C ARG A 392 0.84 -28.41 23.64
N ALA A 393 0.94 -29.16 22.55
CA ALA A 393 0.66 -30.60 22.55
C ALA A 393 1.59 -31.37 23.52
N TRP A 394 2.86 -30.94 23.60
CA TRP A 394 3.79 -31.57 24.54
C TRP A 394 3.57 -31.12 25.99
N TYR A 395 3.33 -29.81 26.21
CA TYR A 395 3.19 -29.23 27.55
C TYR A 395 1.87 -29.64 28.22
N GLY A 396 0.79 -29.76 27.45
CA GLY A 396 -0.53 -30.21 27.93
C GLY A 396 -0.57 -31.63 28.48
N ASN A 397 0.47 -32.43 28.22
CA ASN A 397 0.61 -33.79 28.75
C ASN A 397 1.25 -33.85 30.16
N GLY A 398 1.10 -32.82 30.98
CA GLY A 398 1.50 -32.81 32.39
C GLY A 398 3.01 -32.64 32.65
N GLN A 399 3.70 -31.87 31.84
CA GLN A 399 5.13 -31.63 31.96
C GLN A 399 5.45 -30.55 33.02
N SER A 400 5.55 -30.97 34.30
CA SER A 400 5.97 -30.07 35.39
C SER A 400 7.49 -30.04 35.57
N GLY A 401 8.01 -28.91 36.11
CA GLY A 401 9.44 -28.77 36.46
C GLY A 401 10.39 -28.45 35.30
N TRP A 402 9.87 -28.13 34.14
CA TRP A 402 10.66 -27.65 33.01
C TRP A 402 10.77 -26.12 33.01
N ARG A 403 11.98 -25.61 32.79
CA ARG A 403 12.23 -24.20 32.56
C ARG A 403 11.96 -23.90 31.08
N ILE A 404 11.01 -23.06 30.79
CA ILE A 404 10.63 -22.67 29.41
C ILE A 404 11.32 -21.37 29.06
N LYS A 405 11.97 -21.32 27.90
CA LYS A 405 12.55 -20.10 27.29
C LYS A 405 11.90 -19.86 25.94
N TYR A 406 11.27 -18.70 25.78
CA TYR A 406 10.72 -18.24 24.53
C TYR A 406 11.74 -17.43 23.76
N TYR A 407 11.81 -17.61 22.45
CA TYR A 407 12.69 -16.88 21.55
C TYR A 407 11.81 -15.97 20.66
N LYS A 408 11.60 -14.72 21.07
CA LYS A 408 10.77 -13.74 20.32
C LYS A 408 11.51 -13.16 19.12
N GLY A 409 12.83 -13.33 19.06
CA GLY A 409 13.68 -12.94 17.93
C GLY A 409 15.07 -13.57 18.08
N LEU A 410 15.84 -13.57 17.01
CA LEU A 410 17.20 -14.12 16.97
C LEU A 410 18.14 -13.47 17.99
N GLY A 411 17.89 -12.19 18.32
CA GLY A 411 18.64 -11.48 19.34
C GLY A 411 18.49 -12.03 20.76
N THR A 412 17.49 -12.87 21.04
CA THR A 412 17.33 -13.54 22.33
C THR A 412 18.22 -14.79 22.51
N SER A 413 18.84 -15.26 21.42
CA SER A 413 19.76 -16.39 21.43
C SER A 413 21.16 -15.96 21.82
N THR A 414 21.82 -16.77 22.64
CA THR A 414 23.21 -16.56 23.04
C THR A 414 24.17 -17.04 21.94
N SER A 415 25.44 -16.59 22.00
CA SER A 415 26.49 -17.08 21.09
C SER A 415 26.72 -18.59 21.21
N ALA A 416 26.48 -19.19 22.38
CA ALA A 416 26.57 -20.64 22.57
C ALA A 416 25.44 -21.38 21.84
N GLU A 417 24.21 -20.85 21.93
CA GLU A 417 23.07 -21.39 21.19
C GLU A 417 23.25 -21.21 19.67
N ALA A 418 23.81 -20.08 19.20
CA ALA A 418 24.17 -19.90 17.80
C ALA A 418 25.11 -21.01 17.30
N ARG A 419 26.16 -21.32 18.07
CA ARG A 419 27.07 -22.43 17.72
C ARG A 419 26.36 -23.78 17.73
N GLU A 420 25.43 -24.03 18.63
CA GLU A 420 24.58 -25.24 18.62
C GLU A 420 23.76 -25.33 17.33
N TYR A 421 23.13 -24.23 16.91
CA TYR A 421 22.33 -24.18 15.67
C TYR A 421 23.22 -24.45 14.45
N PHE A 422 24.37 -23.81 14.35
CA PHE A 422 25.26 -23.96 13.20
C PHE A 422 25.94 -25.33 13.13
N LYS A 423 26.12 -26.04 14.27
CA LYS A 423 26.53 -27.45 14.26
C LYS A 423 25.53 -28.36 13.55
N LYS A 424 24.24 -27.96 13.56
CA LYS A 424 23.13 -28.68 12.93
C LYS A 424 22.52 -27.90 11.75
N ILE A 425 23.30 -27.05 11.10
CA ILE A 425 22.78 -26.11 10.08
C ILE A 425 22.03 -26.84 8.96
N GLU A 426 22.52 -27.98 8.48
CA GLU A 426 21.84 -28.75 7.42
C GLU A 426 20.52 -29.36 7.94
N ASP A 427 20.46 -29.73 9.23
CA ASP A 427 19.23 -30.20 9.88
C ASP A 427 18.18 -29.09 10.06
N LEU A 428 18.61 -27.86 10.24
CA LEU A 428 17.77 -26.69 10.43
C LEU A 428 17.46 -25.97 9.12
N THR A 429 17.98 -26.46 7.99
CA THR A 429 17.75 -25.87 6.68
C THR A 429 16.52 -26.47 6.02
N VAL A 430 15.60 -25.60 5.61
CA VAL A 430 14.41 -25.92 4.81
C VAL A 430 14.59 -25.37 3.41
N LYS A 431 14.50 -26.23 2.39
CA LYS A 431 14.62 -25.87 0.99
C LYS A 431 13.25 -25.50 0.42
N PHE A 432 13.17 -24.37 -0.28
CA PHE A 432 11.95 -24.02 -1.01
C PHE A 432 11.94 -24.74 -2.36
N ASN A 433 10.82 -25.39 -2.67
CA ASN A 433 10.60 -26.09 -3.92
C ASN A 433 9.48 -25.43 -4.71
N THR A 434 9.65 -25.34 -6.01
CA THR A 434 8.59 -24.90 -6.94
C THR A 434 7.64 -26.03 -7.23
N ASP A 435 6.35 -25.72 -7.30
CA ASP A 435 5.26 -26.55 -7.81
C ASP A 435 4.47 -25.80 -8.87
N VAL A 436 3.44 -26.42 -9.45
CA VAL A 436 2.63 -25.86 -10.54
C VAL A 436 1.92 -24.57 -10.16
N MET A 437 1.67 -24.35 -8.87
CA MET A 437 0.94 -23.18 -8.36
C MET A 437 1.84 -22.09 -7.78
N SER A 438 3.14 -22.31 -7.69
CA SER A 438 4.10 -21.40 -7.01
C SER A 438 4.04 -19.96 -7.54
N ASP A 439 4.14 -19.77 -8.86
CA ASP A 439 4.08 -18.42 -9.46
C ASP A 439 2.72 -17.75 -9.20
N LYS A 440 1.63 -18.49 -9.30
CA LYS A 440 0.27 -17.97 -9.01
C LYS A 440 0.15 -17.56 -7.54
N SER A 441 0.68 -18.35 -6.62
CA SER A 441 0.63 -18.09 -5.17
C SER A 441 1.48 -16.86 -4.80
N ILE A 442 2.69 -16.74 -5.35
CA ILE A 442 3.52 -15.54 -5.15
C ILE A 442 2.84 -14.30 -5.78
N THR A 443 2.29 -14.43 -6.98
CA THR A 443 1.56 -13.36 -7.66
C THR A 443 0.34 -12.92 -6.85
N LEU A 444 -0.44 -13.88 -6.31
CA LEU A 444 -1.56 -13.59 -5.40
C LEU A 444 -1.10 -12.76 -4.19
N ALA A 445 0.01 -13.12 -3.56
CA ALA A 445 0.50 -12.45 -2.38
C ALA A 445 1.03 -11.03 -2.66
N PHE A 446 1.72 -10.80 -3.78
CA PHE A 446 2.55 -9.60 -3.99
C PHE A 446 2.14 -8.68 -5.13
N ASP A 447 1.34 -9.12 -6.12
CA ASP A 447 0.93 -8.24 -7.22
C ASP A 447 -0.27 -7.37 -6.83
N LYS A 448 -0.13 -6.04 -6.99
CA LYS A 448 -1.21 -5.09 -6.67
C LYS A 448 -2.47 -5.29 -7.51
N LYS A 449 -2.35 -5.86 -8.72
CA LYS A 449 -3.51 -6.18 -9.57
C LYS A 449 -4.36 -7.31 -9.01
N LYS A 450 -3.82 -8.07 -8.06
CA LYS A 450 -4.48 -9.19 -7.37
C LYS A 450 -5.08 -8.80 -6.01
N ALA A 451 -5.36 -7.51 -5.79
CA ALA A 451 -5.88 -7.02 -4.52
C ALA A 451 -7.22 -7.66 -4.13
N ASP A 452 -8.15 -7.84 -5.08
CA ASP A 452 -9.46 -8.42 -4.81
C ASP A 452 -9.37 -9.95 -4.60
N ASP A 453 -8.56 -10.66 -5.40
CA ASP A 453 -8.29 -12.08 -5.18
C ASP A 453 -7.65 -12.31 -3.80
N ARG A 454 -6.77 -11.40 -3.38
CA ARG A 454 -6.12 -11.44 -2.06
C ARG A 454 -7.11 -11.23 -0.91
N LYS A 455 -8.11 -10.35 -1.07
CA LYS A 455 -9.18 -10.19 -0.08
C LYS A 455 -9.93 -11.50 0.14
N THR A 456 -10.33 -12.16 -0.94
CA THR A 456 -11.03 -13.45 -0.89
C THR A 456 -10.16 -14.49 -0.19
N TRP A 457 -8.90 -14.62 -0.58
CA TRP A 457 -7.94 -15.53 0.06
C TRP A 457 -7.80 -15.31 1.56
N LEU A 458 -7.70 -14.04 2.01
CA LEU A 458 -7.56 -13.72 3.42
C LEU A 458 -8.85 -14.01 4.21
N LEU A 459 -10.01 -13.70 3.65
CA LEU A 459 -11.30 -14.02 4.28
C LEU A 459 -11.49 -15.54 4.43
N GLU A 460 -11.18 -16.32 3.42
CA GLU A 460 -11.20 -17.79 3.49
C GLU A 460 -10.21 -18.33 4.53
N SER A 461 -9.05 -17.68 4.65
CA SER A 461 -8.03 -18.07 5.61
C SER A 461 -8.42 -17.77 7.06
N THR A 462 -9.21 -16.73 7.31
CA THR A 462 -9.72 -16.45 8.68
C THR A 462 -10.72 -17.48 9.16
N ALA A 463 -11.36 -18.23 8.27
CA ALA A 463 -12.29 -19.30 8.61
C ALA A 463 -11.59 -20.65 8.94
N LYS A 464 -10.28 -20.75 8.73
CA LYS A 464 -9.49 -21.96 9.00
C LYS A 464 -9.02 -21.99 10.46
N GLU A 465 -8.86 -23.20 10.98
CA GLU A 465 -8.24 -23.37 12.29
C GLU A 465 -6.74 -23.03 12.24
N ALA A 466 -6.20 -22.54 13.36
CA ALA A 466 -4.79 -22.14 13.45
C ALA A 466 -3.82 -23.27 13.04
N ASN A 467 -4.17 -24.52 13.32
CA ASN A 467 -3.36 -25.69 12.96
C ASN A 467 -3.27 -25.91 11.44
N GLU A 468 -4.30 -25.51 10.67
CA GLU A 468 -4.29 -25.64 9.22
C GLU A 468 -3.38 -24.59 8.54
N LEU A 469 -3.12 -23.50 9.23
CA LEU A 469 -2.27 -22.41 8.79
C LEU A 469 -0.85 -22.49 9.37
N GLU A 470 -0.43 -23.64 9.86
CA GLU A 470 0.90 -23.82 10.46
C GLU A 470 1.76 -24.74 9.59
N VAL A 471 2.98 -24.33 9.31
CA VAL A 471 3.99 -25.19 8.69
C VAL A 471 4.69 -25.97 9.82
N PRO A 472 4.74 -27.30 9.75
CA PRO A 472 5.36 -28.12 10.81
C PRO A 472 6.90 -28.03 10.74
N TYR A 473 7.45 -26.85 10.97
CA TYR A 473 8.89 -26.62 11.03
C TYR A 473 9.58 -27.56 12.05
N GLY A 474 10.81 -27.95 11.75
CA GLY A 474 11.54 -28.94 12.50
C GLY A 474 11.28 -30.41 12.07
N LYS A 475 10.20 -30.65 11.28
CA LYS A 475 9.92 -31.95 10.68
C LYS A 475 10.11 -31.95 9.18
N VAL A 476 9.95 -30.80 8.52
CA VAL A 476 10.06 -30.64 7.06
C VAL A 476 11.46 -30.19 6.68
N LYS A 477 12.03 -30.81 5.62
CA LYS A 477 13.31 -30.41 4.99
C LYS A 477 13.09 -29.69 3.67
N GLN A 478 11.92 -29.85 3.09
CA GLN A 478 11.50 -29.22 1.85
C GLN A 478 10.09 -28.66 2.03
N LEU A 479 9.87 -27.44 1.53
CA LEU A 479 8.61 -26.74 1.63
C LEU A 479 8.23 -26.25 0.23
N ALA A 480 7.06 -26.65 -0.25
CA ALA A 480 6.51 -26.08 -1.47
C ALA A 480 6.24 -24.59 -1.28
N ILE A 481 6.56 -23.77 -2.28
CA ILE A 481 6.32 -22.31 -2.21
C ILE A 481 4.83 -22.03 -2.03
N THR A 482 3.96 -22.83 -2.62
CA THR A 482 2.51 -22.73 -2.43
C THR A 482 2.13 -22.93 -0.97
N ASP A 483 2.66 -23.95 -0.30
CA ASP A 483 2.42 -24.19 1.12
C ASP A 483 2.98 -23.05 1.99
N PHE A 484 4.17 -22.55 1.67
CA PHE A 484 4.72 -21.39 2.36
C PHE A 484 3.77 -20.18 2.28
N VAL A 485 3.26 -19.87 1.09
CA VAL A 485 2.35 -18.73 0.91
C VAL A 485 1.04 -18.91 1.68
N HIS A 486 0.44 -20.12 1.60
CA HIS A 486 -0.89 -20.37 2.15
C HIS A 486 -0.93 -20.80 3.62
N LYS A 487 0.22 -21.14 4.23
CA LYS A 487 0.31 -21.60 5.62
C LYS A 487 1.23 -20.77 6.51
N ASP A 488 2.25 -20.10 5.95
CA ASP A 488 3.20 -19.27 6.71
C ASP A 488 2.99 -17.77 6.42
N LEU A 489 3.14 -17.36 5.16
CA LEU A 489 3.02 -15.97 4.75
C LEU A 489 1.61 -15.39 4.99
N VAL A 490 0.58 -16.21 4.91
CA VAL A 490 -0.79 -15.79 5.21
C VAL A 490 -0.93 -15.26 6.64
N ASN A 491 -0.22 -15.83 7.60
CA ASN A 491 -0.25 -15.38 9.00
C ASN A 491 0.32 -13.96 9.15
N PHE A 492 1.37 -13.63 8.39
CA PHE A 492 1.82 -12.23 8.30
C PHE A 492 0.71 -11.32 7.77
N SER A 493 0.04 -11.72 6.70
CA SER A 493 -1.01 -10.91 6.08
C SER A 493 -2.17 -10.66 7.03
N LEU A 494 -2.59 -11.68 7.80
CA LEU A 494 -3.63 -11.57 8.83
C LEU A 494 -3.17 -10.69 10.01
N ALA A 495 -1.92 -10.82 10.45
CA ALA A 495 -1.35 -9.98 11.50
C ALA A 495 -1.21 -8.52 11.05
N ASP A 496 -0.84 -8.28 9.78
CA ASP A 496 -0.75 -6.96 9.19
C ASP A 496 -2.12 -6.27 9.11
N LEU A 497 -3.17 -7.03 8.78
CA LEU A 497 -4.54 -6.51 8.85
C LEU A 497 -4.92 -6.09 10.27
N LYS A 498 -4.65 -6.94 11.28
CA LYS A 498 -4.94 -6.63 12.68
C LYS A 498 -4.19 -5.39 13.15
N ARG A 499 -2.93 -5.18 12.71
CA ARG A 499 -2.14 -3.99 13.05
C ARG A 499 -2.66 -2.71 12.37
N SER A 500 -3.21 -2.84 11.17
CA SER A 500 -3.49 -1.70 10.29
C SER A 500 -4.93 -1.22 10.33
N ILE A 501 -5.88 -2.10 10.61
CA ILE A 501 -7.32 -1.81 10.59
C ILE A 501 -7.83 -1.68 12.02
N ALA A 502 -8.62 -0.63 12.29
CA ALA A 502 -9.18 -0.36 13.59
C ALA A 502 -10.37 -1.28 13.92
N HIS A 503 -10.68 -1.41 15.21
CA HIS A 503 -11.84 -2.16 15.68
C HIS A 503 -13.08 -1.26 15.76
N VAL A 504 -14.26 -1.77 15.40
CA VAL A 504 -15.51 -1.00 15.37
C VAL A 504 -15.93 -0.50 16.76
N CYS A 505 -15.63 -1.26 17.82
CA CYS A 505 -16.02 -0.93 19.19
C CYS A 505 -15.25 0.26 19.75
N ASP A 506 -13.92 0.26 19.67
CA ASP A 506 -13.07 1.29 20.30
C ASP A 506 -12.38 2.24 19.32
N GLY A 507 -12.43 1.96 18.02
CA GLY A 507 -11.74 2.77 17.01
C GLY A 507 -10.22 2.71 17.09
N LEU A 508 -9.67 1.80 17.89
CA LEU A 508 -8.22 1.70 18.13
C LEU A 508 -7.59 0.56 17.32
N LYS A 509 -6.37 0.80 16.91
CA LYS A 509 -5.44 -0.24 16.45
C LYS A 509 -4.74 -0.87 17.67
N PRO A 510 -4.20 -2.10 17.56
CA PRO A 510 -3.56 -2.77 18.71
C PRO A 510 -2.49 -1.93 19.43
N SER A 511 -1.60 -1.24 18.70
CA SER A 511 -0.58 -0.38 19.31
C SER A 511 -1.20 0.78 20.11
N GLN A 512 -2.26 1.39 19.60
CA GLN A 512 -3.00 2.45 20.29
C GLN A 512 -3.68 1.91 21.55
N ARG A 513 -4.29 0.73 21.46
CA ARG A 513 -4.96 0.06 22.60
C ARG A 513 -3.97 -0.29 23.71
N LYS A 514 -2.77 -0.77 23.35
CA LYS A 514 -1.66 -1.02 24.31
C LYS A 514 -1.24 0.26 25.04
N VAL A 515 -1.14 1.38 24.34
CA VAL A 515 -0.84 2.69 24.96
C VAL A 515 -1.94 3.07 25.96
N ILE A 516 -3.18 3.05 25.54
CA ILE A 516 -4.32 3.46 26.39
C ILE A 516 -4.45 2.52 27.62
N TYR A 517 -4.33 1.20 27.41
CA TYR A 517 -4.30 0.22 28.49
C TYR A 517 -3.24 0.54 29.54
N SER A 518 -2.01 0.78 29.11
CA SER A 518 -0.90 1.06 30.04
C SER A 518 -1.11 2.39 30.78
N CYS A 519 -1.66 3.40 30.10
CA CYS A 519 -2.03 4.67 30.74
C CYS A 519 -3.12 4.48 31.81
N PHE A 520 -4.13 3.64 31.55
CA PHE A 520 -5.18 3.32 32.52
C PHE A 520 -4.64 2.52 33.71
N GLN A 521 -3.83 1.49 33.46
CA GLN A 521 -3.19 0.71 34.51
C GLN A 521 -2.34 1.56 35.46
N ARG A 522 -1.70 2.60 34.94
CA ARG A 522 -0.88 3.53 35.72
C ARG A 522 -1.73 4.63 36.37
N ASN A 523 -2.99 4.80 36.00
CA ASN A 523 -3.80 5.98 36.32
C ASN A 523 -3.02 7.28 36.02
N LEU A 524 -2.58 7.44 34.74
CA LEU A 524 -1.63 8.45 34.29
C LEU A 524 -2.27 9.86 34.32
N THR A 525 -2.43 10.43 35.53
CA THR A 525 -2.94 11.79 35.74
C THR A 525 -1.85 12.84 35.85
N ALA A 526 -0.63 12.42 36.21
CA ALA A 526 0.56 13.27 36.23
C ALA A 526 1.35 13.16 34.92
N GLU A 527 2.02 14.23 34.54
CA GLU A 527 2.84 14.27 33.32
C GLU A 527 4.00 13.27 33.36
N MET A 528 4.16 12.55 32.27
CA MET A 528 5.26 11.61 32.05
C MET A 528 5.92 11.87 30.69
N LYS A 529 7.27 11.75 30.63
CA LYS A 529 7.98 11.84 29.34
C LYS A 529 7.49 10.77 28.37
N VAL A 530 7.26 11.15 27.12
CA VAL A 530 6.81 10.21 26.08
C VAL A 530 7.76 9.01 25.94
N ALA A 531 9.08 9.22 25.98
CA ALA A 531 10.05 8.14 25.91
C ALA A 531 9.95 7.17 27.11
N GLN A 532 9.67 7.67 28.32
CA GLN A 532 9.46 6.83 29.51
C GLN A 532 8.13 6.07 29.42
N LEU A 533 7.08 6.73 28.93
CA LEU A 533 5.78 6.08 28.71
C LEU A 533 5.91 4.96 27.68
N ALA A 534 6.64 5.16 26.59
CA ALA A 534 6.85 4.12 25.58
C ALA A 534 7.51 2.86 26.17
N ALA A 535 8.54 3.03 27.00
CA ALA A 535 9.18 1.92 27.72
C ALA A 535 8.20 1.20 28.68
N TYR A 536 7.40 1.98 29.43
CA TYR A 536 6.40 1.43 30.33
C TYR A 536 5.32 0.65 29.59
N VAL A 537 4.84 1.17 28.45
CA VAL A 537 3.87 0.48 27.59
C VAL A 537 4.45 -0.82 27.07
N ALA A 538 5.70 -0.81 26.60
CA ALA A 538 6.37 -2.01 26.10
C ALA A 538 6.46 -3.10 27.18
N GLU A 539 6.77 -2.74 28.42
CA GLU A 539 6.81 -3.67 29.55
C GLU A 539 5.43 -4.23 29.90
N LYS A 540 4.40 -3.36 30.03
CA LYS A 540 3.08 -3.74 30.56
C LYS A 540 2.20 -4.47 29.56
N SER A 541 2.36 -4.17 28.27
CA SER A 541 1.52 -4.73 27.20
C SER A 541 2.26 -5.70 26.29
N ALA A 542 3.45 -6.16 26.68
CA ALA A 542 4.29 -7.06 25.89
C ALA A 542 4.44 -6.59 24.43
N TYR A 543 4.81 -5.30 24.23
CA TYR A 543 5.01 -4.75 22.90
C TYR A 543 6.37 -5.15 22.34
N HIS A 544 6.39 -5.89 21.23
CA HIS A 544 7.60 -6.49 20.65
C HIS A 544 8.14 -5.81 19.40
N HIS A 545 7.61 -4.65 19.04
CA HIS A 545 8.06 -3.88 17.88
C HIS A 545 8.94 -2.69 18.30
N GLY A 546 9.47 -1.94 17.32
CA GLY A 546 10.39 -0.84 17.56
C GLY A 546 9.82 0.28 18.46
N GLU A 547 10.57 0.70 19.45
CA GLU A 547 10.19 1.74 20.43
C GLU A 547 9.84 3.08 19.78
N VAL A 548 10.49 3.43 18.67
CA VAL A 548 10.20 4.66 17.91
C VAL A 548 8.77 4.66 17.39
N SER A 549 8.30 3.53 16.83
CA SER A 549 6.93 3.39 16.34
C SER A 549 5.89 3.52 17.44
N LEU A 550 6.20 3.01 18.64
CA LEU A 550 5.34 3.14 19.80
C LEU A 550 5.28 4.58 20.29
N ALA A 551 6.44 5.25 20.38
CA ALA A 551 6.52 6.66 20.75
C ALA A 551 5.76 7.56 19.76
N ASP A 552 5.87 7.30 18.46
CA ASP A 552 5.06 7.99 17.43
C ASP A 552 3.56 7.75 17.59
N THR A 553 3.17 6.56 18.05
CA THR A 553 1.76 6.23 18.33
C THR A 553 1.24 7.07 19.51
N ILE A 554 2.04 7.23 20.57
CA ILE A 554 1.72 8.10 21.73
C ILE A 554 1.55 9.55 21.27
N VAL A 555 2.49 10.05 20.47
CA VAL A 555 2.43 11.42 19.93
C VAL A 555 1.14 11.63 19.12
N LYS A 556 0.80 10.70 18.24
CA LYS A 556 -0.42 10.78 17.41
C LYS A 556 -1.71 10.74 18.21
N LEU A 557 -1.75 10.00 19.33
CA LEU A 557 -2.93 9.96 20.22
C LEU A 557 -3.13 11.28 20.99
N ALA A 558 -2.06 12.08 21.17
CA ALA A 558 -2.11 13.36 21.82
C ALA A 558 -2.33 14.55 20.86
N ASN A 559 -2.12 14.37 19.55
CA ASN A 559 -2.26 15.46 18.58
C ASN A 559 -3.66 16.07 18.60
N ASP A 560 -3.72 17.42 18.58
CA ASP A 560 -4.95 18.18 18.74
C ASP A 560 -5.17 19.28 17.68
N TYR A 561 -4.30 19.40 16.68
CA TYR A 561 -4.40 20.38 15.59
C TYR A 561 -5.46 19.97 14.55
N THR A 562 -5.93 20.93 13.76
CA THR A 562 -6.93 20.71 12.68
C THR A 562 -6.47 19.65 11.69
N GLY A 563 -7.28 18.60 11.50
CA GLY A 563 -6.97 17.45 10.65
C GLY A 563 -6.25 16.30 11.39
N SER A 564 -6.06 16.40 12.71
CA SER A 564 -5.68 15.31 13.62
C SER A 564 -6.90 14.78 14.38
N ASN A 565 -6.79 14.47 15.68
CA ASN A 565 -7.91 13.96 16.46
C ASN A 565 -8.98 15.02 16.71
N ASN A 566 -10.24 14.66 16.57
CA ASN A 566 -11.37 15.48 17.07
C ASN A 566 -11.44 15.46 18.61
N MET A 567 -11.05 14.33 19.21
CA MET A 567 -10.93 14.15 20.65
C MET A 567 -9.64 13.39 20.94
N ASN A 568 -8.63 14.08 21.43
CA ASN A 568 -7.38 13.44 21.84
C ASN A 568 -7.56 12.77 23.21
N LEU A 569 -7.00 11.59 23.38
CA LEU A 569 -7.07 10.80 24.62
C LEU A 569 -5.89 11.08 25.55
N LEU A 570 -4.83 11.62 25.00
CA LEU A 570 -3.64 12.06 25.71
C LEU A 570 -3.46 13.56 25.53
N GLU A 571 -2.97 14.24 26.56
CA GLU A 571 -2.71 15.68 26.55
C GLU A 571 -1.33 15.96 25.94
N PRO A 572 -1.20 16.89 24.98
CA PRO A 572 0.08 17.27 24.39
C PRO A 572 0.79 18.31 25.28
N CYS A 573 1.64 17.86 26.21
CA CYS A 573 2.45 18.75 27.07
C CYS A 573 3.81 19.00 26.41
N GLY A 574 3.89 20.02 25.56
CA GLY A 574 5.04 20.39 24.76
C GLY A 574 4.74 20.42 23.25
N GLN A 575 5.78 20.25 22.43
CA GLN A 575 5.67 20.34 20.98
C GLN A 575 5.37 18.95 20.37
N PHE A 576 4.10 18.60 20.24
CA PHE A 576 3.63 17.33 19.69
C PHE A 576 3.41 17.38 18.17
N GLY A 577 3.89 18.44 17.51
CA GLY A 577 3.67 18.68 16.11
C GLY A 577 2.45 19.53 15.85
N THR A 578 2.40 20.09 14.65
CA THR A 578 1.40 21.08 14.28
C THR A 578 0.82 20.82 12.88
N ARG A 579 -0.20 21.57 12.52
CA ARG A 579 -0.74 21.56 11.16
C ARG A 579 0.24 22.09 10.09
N LEU A 580 1.35 22.72 10.49
CA LEU A 580 2.39 23.15 9.55
C LEU A 580 2.93 21.96 8.76
N MET A 581 3.26 20.86 9.44
CA MET A 581 3.89 19.69 8.85
C MET A 581 3.11 18.38 9.08
N GLY A 582 1.87 18.48 9.57
CA GLY A 582 1.05 17.30 9.85
C GLY A 582 1.63 16.42 10.95
N GLY A 583 2.19 17.05 11.97
CA GLY A 583 2.79 16.40 13.13
C GLY A 583 4.24 15.96 12.95
N LYS A 584 4.83 16.09 11.73
CA LYS A 584 6.25 15.73 11.50
C LYS A 584 7.23 16.68 12.20
N ASP A 585 6.76 17.83 12.64
CA ASP A 585 7.47 18.84 13.42
C ASP A 585 7.42 18.59 14.94
N ALA A 586 6.96 17.42 15.36
CA ALA A 586 7.00 17.02 16.76
C ALA A 586 8.45 16.99 17.28
N SER A 587 8.64 17.46 18.51
CA SER A 587 9.92 17.39 19.20
C SER A 587 10.28 15.95 19.55
N GLN A 588 11.57 15.72 19.81
CA GLN A 588 12.02 14.38 20.20
C GLN A 588 11.34 13.96 21.52
N THR A 589 10.90 12.71 21.56
CA THR A 589 10.08 12.14 22.63
C THR A 589 10.67 12.17 24.03
N ARG A 590 11.99 12.41 24.16
CA ARG A 590 12.69 12.62 25.42
C ARG A 590 12.46 14.01 26.05
N TYR A 591 11.88 14.96 25.31
CA TYR A 591 11.66 16.34 25.74
C TYR A 591 10.19 16.70 25.97
N ILE A 592 9.27 15.90 25.45
CA ILE A 592 7.83 16.14 25.55
C ILE A 592 7.19 15.20 26.56
N PHE A 593 6.11 15.66 27.19
CA PHE A 593 5.39 14.94 28.24
C PHE A 593 3.94 14.73 27.83
N THR A 594 3.30 13.77 28.45
CA THR A 594 1.88 13.52 28.23
C THR A 594 1.22 12.95 29.50
N ARG A 595 -0.08 13.08 29.58
CA ARG A 595 -0.95 12.46 30.57
C ARG A 595 -2.31 12.15 29.92
N LEU A 596 -3.16 11.42 30.62
CA LEU A 596 -4.54 11.22 30.18
C LEU A 596 -5.30 12.54 30.21
N THR A 597 -6.11 12.80 29.18
CA THR A 597 -7.10 13.88 29.23
C THR A 597 -8.22 13.51 30.19
N PRO A 598 -8.90 14.50 30.83
CA PRO A 598 -10.04 14.23 31.69
C PRO A 598 -11.15 13.43 31.00
N GLU A 599 -11.34 13.69 29.71
CA GLU A 599 -12.34 13.03 28.88
C GLU A 599 -12.03 11.55 28.61
N ALA A 600 -10.77 11.15 28.66
CA ALA A 600 -10.37 9.78 28.33
C ALA A 600 -11.09 8.73 29.20
N ARG A 601 -11.17 8.96 30.53
CA ARG A 601 -11.89 8.03 31.45
C ARG A 601 -13.40 8.27 31.51
N ASN A 602 -13.91 9.36 31.00
CA ASN A 602 -15.34 9.57 30.77
C ASN A 602 -15.83 8.76 29.57
N VAL A 603 -14.99 8.71 28.52
CA VAL A 603 -15.28 7.93 27.30
C VAL A 603 -15.06 6.43 27.56
N PHE A 604 -13.91 6.06 28.15
CA PHE A 604 -13.57 4.68 28.53
C PHE A 604 -13.84 4.48 30.02
N ASP A 605 -15.09 4.22 30.34
CA ASP A 605 -15.58 4.16 31.73
C ASP A 605 -14.88 3.04 32.53
N PRO A 606 -14.27 3.32 33.68
CA PRO A 606 -13.60 2.31 34.50
C PRO A 606 -14.53 1.20 35.00
N ARG A 607 -15.84 1.44 35.07
CA ARG A 607 -16.82 0.41 35.45
C ARG A 607 -16.92 -0.72 34.42
N ASP A 608 -16.44 -0.53 33.18
CA ASP A 608 -16.37 -1.57 32.16
C ASP A 608 -15.12 -2.43 32.27
N ASP A 609 -14.05 -1.96 32.88
CA ASP A 609 -12.74 -2.65 32.87
C ASP A 609 -12.85 -4.11 33.34
N ALA A 610 -13.71 -4.39 34.31
CA ALA A 610 -13.88 -5.73 34.86
C ALA A 610 -14.70 -6.69 33.98
N ILE A 611 -15.39 -6.21 32.97
CA ILE A 611 -16.23 -7.03 32.07
C ILE A 611 -15.62 -7.22 30.69
N LEU A 612 -14.42 -6.67 30.47
CA LEU A 612 -13.68 -6.84 29.22
C LEU A 612 -12.96 -8.19 29.19
N THR A 613 -12.76 -8.70 27.98
CA THR A 613 -11.93 -9.88 27.73
C THR A 613 -10.50 -9.44 27.49
N TYR A 614 -9.60 -9.81 28.38
CA TYR A 614 -8.19 -9.45 28.29
C TYR A 614 -7.41 -10.52 27.54
N LEU A 615 -6.43 -10.07 26.72
CA LEU A 615 -5.51 -10.93 26.01
C LEU A 615 -4.43 -11.47 26.99
N ASP A 616 -3.86 -12.59 26.61
CA ASP A 616 -2.74 -13.21 27.35
C ASP A 616 -1.48 -13.26 26.44
N ASP A 617 -0.34 -12.89 27.00
CA ASP A 617 0.98 -13.07 26.37
C ASP A 617 1.92 -13.75 27.36
N ASP A 618 2.25 -15.01 27.09
CA ASP A 618 3.13 -15.84 27.90
C ASP A 618 2.65 -15.96 29.39
N GLY A 619 1.34 -16.07 29.62
CA GLY A 619 0.75 -16.17 30.96
C GLY A 619 0.60 -14.85 31.69
N ARG A 620 0.77 -13.73 31.00
CA ARG A 620 0.52 -12.37 31.51
C ARG A 620 -0.71 -11.80 30.84
N SER A 621 -1.67 -11.34 31.65
CA SER A 621 -2.79 -10.55 31.13
C SER A 621 -2.27 -9.21 30.63
N ILE A 622 -2.62 -8.87 29.40
CA ILE A 622 -2.26 -7.64 28.72
C ILE A 622 -3.52 -6.84 28.38
N GLU A 623 -3.50 -5.97 27.36
CA GLU A 623 -4.65 -5.16 26.98
C GLU A 623 -5.88 -6.01 26.64
N PRO A 624 -7.10 -5.44 26.75
CA PRO A 624 -8.29 -6.16 26.31
C PRO A 624 -8.31 -6.33 24.79
N GLU A 625 -9.06 -7.32 24.31
CA GLU A 625 -9.29 -7.55 22.89
C GLU A 625 -9.81 -6.29 22.20
N PHE A 626 -10.73 -5.59 22.84
CA PHE A 626 -11.18 -4.23 22.52
C PHE A 626 -11.78 -3.57 23.78
N TYR A 627 -11.76 -2.25 23.81
CA TYR A 627 -12.54 -1.46 24.78
C TYR A 627 -13.95 -1.23 24.26
N MET A 628 -14.86 -0.93 25.19
CA MET A 628 -16.24 -0.56 24.84
C MET A 628 -16.56 0.86 25.34
N PRO A 629 -16.12 1.91 24.61
CA PRO A 629 -16.31 3.30 25.04
C PRO A 629 -17.78 3.72 25.02
N THR A 630 -18.08 4.82 25.71
CA THR A 630 -19.42 5.41 25.76
C THR A 630 -19.85 6.03 24.42
N LEU A 631 -18.89 6.53 23.63
CA LEU A 631 -19.05 7.03 22.27
C LEU A 631 -18.18 6.23 21.28
N PRO A 632 -18.62 6.00 20.04
CA PRO A 632 -17.85 5.30 19.03
C PRO A 632 -16.63 6.12 18.58
N MET A 633 -15.48 5.90 19.19
CA MET A 633 -14.26 6.65 18.89
C MET A 633 -13.81 6.51 17.44
N ILE A 634 -14.20 5.42 16.77
CA ILE A 634 -14.00 5.22 15.32
C ILE A 634 -14.66 6.33 14.49
N LEU A 635 -15.85 6.80 14.90
CA LEU A 635 -16.55 7.89 14.23
C LEU A 635 -16.10 9.26 14.76
N VAL A 636 -15.69 9.36 16.03
CA VAL A 636 -15.20 10.62 16.61
C VAL A 636 -13.90 11.07 15.95
N ASN A 637 -12.89 10.20 15.89
CA ASN A 637 -11.56 10.52 15.39
C ASN A 637 -11.31 10.04 13.96
N GLY A 638 -12.18 9.18 13.43
CA GLY A 638 -11.93 8.49 12.17
C GLY A 638 -10.81 7.46 12.30
N SER A 639 -10.50 6.82 11.20
CA SER A 639 -9.33 5.94 11.07
C SER A 639 -8.90 5.82 9.62
N GLU A 640 -7.60 5.79 9.40
CA GLU A 640 -6.99 5.44 8.11
C GLU A 640 -6.02 4.29 8.32
N GLY A 641 -6.11 3.27 7.50
CA GLY A 641 -5.25 2.10 7.57
C GLY A 641 -5.07 1.42 6.23
N ILE A 642 -3.85 0.95 5.96
CA ILE A 642 -3.51 0.18 4.78
C ILE A 642 -2.89 -1.11 5.27
N GLY A 643 -3.59 -2.21 5.07
CA GLY A 643 -3.12 -3.56 5.36
C GLY A 643 -3.05 -4.41 4.09
N THR A 644 -2.60 -5.63 4.22
CA THR A 644 -2.49 -6.57 3.10
C THR A 644 -3.88 -6.87 2.52
N GLY A 645 -4.10 -6.50 1.27
CA GLY A 645 -5.38 -6.71 0.56
C GLY A 645 -6.51 -5.75 0.93
N PHE A 646 -6.47 -5.12 2.09
CA PHE A 646 -7.51 -4.21 2.56
C PHE A 646 -6.95 -2.83 2.86
N SER A 647 -7.78 -1.83 2.65
CA SER A 647 -7.56 -0.48 3.17
C SER A 647 -8.82 0.01 3.87
N CYS A 648 -8.66 0.90 4.82
CA CYS A 648 -9.75 1.53 5.54
C CYS A 648 -9.59 3.04 5.55
N TYR A 649 -10.66 3.74 5.31
CA TYR A 649 -10.76 5.16 5.58
C TYR A 649 -12.14 5.46 6.17
N VAL A 650 -12.20 5.84 7.43
CA VAL A 650 -13.39 6.33 8.10
C VAL A 650 -13.15 7.80 8.41
N PRO A 651 -13.92 8.75 7.85
CA PRO A 651 -13.78 10.15 8.19
C PRO A 651 -14.23 10.41 9.63
N PRO A 652 -13.73 11.46 10.27
CA PRO A 652 -14.21 11.86 11.60
C PRO A 652 -15.50 12.68 11.54
N PHE A 653 -16.31 12.57 12.59
CA PHE A 653 -17.60 13.25 12.75
C PHE A 653 -17.67 14.05 14.05
N ASN A 654 -18.62 14.97 14.12
CA ASN A 654 -18.83 15.80 15.31
C ASN A 654 -19.33 14.93 16.48
N PRO A 655 -18.62 14.89 17.63
CA PRO A 655 -19.05 14.14 18.81
C PRO A 655 -20.47 14.50 19.28
N LYS A 656 -20.90 15.76 19.11
CA LYS A 656 -22.26 16.20 19.47
C LYS A 656 -23.32 15.56 18.57
N ASP A 657 -23.06 15.44 17.28
CA ASP A 657 -23.99 14.80 16.34
C ASP A 657 -24.08 13.29 16.60
N ILE A 658 -22.95 12.65 16.88
CA ILE A 658 -22.90 11.24 17.27
C ILE A 658 -23.68 11.01 18.54
N ARG A 659 -23.44 11.83 19.58
CA ARG A 659 -24.17 11.79 20.85
C ARG A 659 -25.70 11.92 20.66
N ASN A 660 -26.12 12.91 19.88
CA ASN A 660 -27.52 13.15 19.59
C ASN A 660 -28.17 11.96 18.85
N ASN A 661 -27.46 11.34 17.92
CA ASN A 661 -27.93 10.16 17.20
C ASN A 661 -28.02 8.93 18.10
N ILE A 662 -27.10 8.75 19.05
CA ILE A 662 -27.21 7.68 20.05
C ILE A 662 -28.46 7.89 20.91
N LEU A 663 -28.65 9.10 21.46
CA LEU A 663 -29.82 9.41 22.29
C LEU A 663 -31.13 9.22 21.52
N ASN A 664 -31.21 9.72 20.28
CA ASN A 664 -32.35 9.53 19.40
C ASN A 664 -32.67 8.04 19.17
N PHE A 665 -31.65 7.25 18.85
CA PHE A 665 -31.81 5.81 18.60
C PHE A 665 -32.28 5.07 19.87
N LEU A 666 -31.74 5.43 21.04
CA LEU A 666 -32.16 4.86 22.32
C LEU A 666 -33.59 5.28 22.71
N ASP A 667 -34.12 6.36 22.13
CA ASP A 667 -35.51 6.80 22.23
C ASP A 667 -36.45 6.17 21.18
N GLY A 668 -35.91 5.28 20.32
CA GLY A 668 -36.65 4.60 19.27
C GLY A 668 -36.76 5.37 17.96
N ASN A 669 -36.03 6.49 17.80
CA ASN A 669 -36.00 7.28 16.57
C ASN A 669 -34.92 6.82 15.61
N PRO A 670 -35.03 7.05 14.31
CA PRO A 670 -34.01 6.70 13.33
C PRO A 670 -32.73 7.52 13.50
N ILE A 671 -31.61 6.93 13.16
CA ILE A 671 -30.32 7.61 13.09
C ILE A 671 -30.37 8.63 11.93
N LYS A 672 -30.03 9.87 12.21
CA LYS A 672 -29.92 10.93 11.21
C LYS A 672 -28.58 10.85 10.49
N ARG A 673 -28.57 11.16 9.20
CA ARG A 673 -27.34 11.24 8.39
C ARG A 673 -26.34 12.19 9.02
N MET A 674 -25.09 11.75 9.11
CA MET A 674 -24.00 12.51 9.72
C MET A 674 -23.10 13.11 8.64
N LYS A 675 -22.62 14.32 8.89
CA LYS A 675 -21.69 15.03 8.02
C LYS A 675 -20.29 14.96 8.62
N PRO A 676 -19.27 14.61 7.83
CA PRO A 676 -17.88 14.64 8.31
C PRO A 676 -17.51 16.01 8.87
N TRP A 677 -16.79 16.00 9.98
CA TRP A 677 -16.43 17.20 10.71
C TRP A 677 -15.02 17.07 11.27
N PHE A 678 -14.29 18.18 11.23
CA PHE A 678 -12.90 18.25 11.68
C PHE A 678 -12.78 19.40 12.69
N ARG A 679 -12.22 19.10 13.88
CA ARG A 679 -12.01 20.11 14.93
C ARG A 679 -11.19 21.28 14.41
N GLY A 680 -11.68 22.50 14.64
CA GLY A 680 -11.00 23.74 14.26
C GLY A 680 -11.01 24.07 12.77
N PHE A 681 -11.60 23.26 11.91
CA PHE A 681 -11.68 23.54 10.48
C PHE A 681 -12.72 24.65 10.20
N LYS A 682 -12.26 25.72 9.56
CA LYS A 682 -13.07 26.92 9.26
C LYS A 682 -13.75 26.87 7.89
N GLY A 683 -13.37 25.90 7.04
CA GLY A 683 -13.90 25.75 5.71
C GLY A 683 -15.24 25.00 5.64
N LYS A 684 -15.59 24.55 4.45
CA LYS A 684 -16.87 23.88 4.19
C LYS A 684 -16.65 22.41 3.84
N VAL A 685 -17.59 21.55 4.22
CA VAL A 685 -17.67 20.14 3.81
C VAL A 685 -18.92 19.99 2.97
N PHE A 686 -18.79 19.36 1.80
CA PHE A 686 -19.89 19.13 0.86
C PHE A 686 -20.00 17.65 0.57
N GLU A 687 -21.20 17.19 0.39
CA GLU A 687 -21.49 15.89 -0.21
C GLU A 687 -21.44 16.04 -1.73
N GLN A 688 -20.69 15.18 -2.41
CA GLN A 688 -20.62 15.16 -3.87
C GLN A 688 -21.52 14.06 -4.44
N ASP A 689 -21.38 12.84 -3.88
CA ASP A 689 -22.14 11.66 -4.22
C ASP A 689 -22.44 10.90 -2.92
N ASP A 690 -23.19 9.81 -2.97
CA ASP A 690 -23.60 9.02 -1.81
C ASP A 690 -22.40 8.52 -0.95
N ASP A 691 -21.24 8.28 -1.58
CA ASP A 691 -20.02 7.79 -0.94
C ASP A 691 -18.82 8.76 -1.06
N SER A 692 -19.05 9.99 -1.55
CA SER A 692 -17.98 10.95 -1.85
C SER A 692 -18.26 12.30 -1.19
N TRP A 693 -17.27 12.76 -0.42
CA TRP A 693 -17.29 14.03 0.28
C TRP A 693 -16.14 14.91 -0.17
N MET A 694 -16.36 16.22 -0.10
CA MET A 694 -15.35 17.21 -0.43
C MET A 694 -15.20 18.24 0.69
N THR A 695 -13.95 18.51 1.09
CA THR A 695 -13.62 19.65 1.95
C THR A 695 -13.09 20.80 1.10
N GLN A 696 -13.52 22.00 1.40
CA GLN A 696 -13.06 23.23 0.75
C GLN A 696 -12.53 24.19 1.81
N GLY A 697 -11.30 24.69 1.59
CA GLY A 697 -10.69 25.72 2.39
C GLY A 697 -11.38 27.09 2.27
N VAL A 698 -10.90 28.08 2.99
CA VAL A 698 -11.41 29.46 2.92
C VAL A 698 -10.43 30.30 2.12
N TRP A 699 -10.95 30.98 1.12
CA TRP A 699 -10.17 31.85 0.25
C TRP A 699 -11.01 32.99 -0.29
N GLN A 700 -10.36 34.09 -0.67
CA GLN A 700 -10.94 35.26 -1.29
C GLN A 700 -10.05 35.72 -2.44
N SER A 701 -10.65 36.17 -3.54
CA SER A 701 -9.93 36.75 -4.68
C SER A 701 -10.30 38.21 -4.85
N VAL A 702 -9.31 39.08 -4.97
CA VAL A 702 -9.45 40.49 -5.30
C VAL A 702 -8.57 40.78 -6.52
N GLY A 703 -9.20 40.89 -7.68
CA GLY A 703 -8.46 40.93 -8.95
C GLY A 703 -7.66 39.66 -9.18
N ARG A 704 -6.35 39.78 -9.35
CA ARG A 704 -5.40 38.68 -9.53
C ARG A 704 -4.75 38.19 -8.21
N THR A 705 -5.08 38.82 -7.09
CA THR A 705 -4.55 38.44 -5.79
C THR A 705 -5.52 37.48 -5.11
N VAL A 706 -5.02 36.36 -4.61
CA VAL A 706 -5.82 35.35 -3.89
C VAL A 706 -5.29 35.23 -2.46
N LYS A 707 -6.14 35.52 -1.48
CA LYS A 707 -5.87 35.30 -0.05
C LYS A 707 -6.48 33.97 0.37
N VAL A 708 -5.66 33.08 0.96
CA VAL A 708 -6.09 31.77 1.47
C VAL A 708 -5.91 31.75 2.98
N THR A 709 -7.01 31.60 3.73
CA THR A 709 -7.03 31.64 5.19
C THR A 709 -7.38 30.30 5.83
N GLU A 710 -7.72 29.29 5.03
CA GLU A 710 -7.93 27.92 5.50
C GLU A 710 -7.63 26.91 4.39
N LEU A 711 -6.99 25.80 4.73
CA LEU A 711 -6.70 24.69 3.81
C LEU A 711 -7.57 23.46 4.14
N PRO A 712 -7.90 22.62 3.15
CA PRO A 712 -8.58 21.36 3.39
C PRO A 712 -7.84 20.50 4.41
N PRO A 713 -8.51 19.83 5.37
CA PRO A 713 -7.88 18.96 6.35
C PRO A 713 -6.98 17.89 5.71
N GLY A 714 -5.80 17.67 6.31
CA GLY A 714 -4.78 16.77 5.76
C GLY A 714 -4.01 17.36 4.56
N ARG A 715 -4.17 18.67 4.29
CA ARG A 715 -3.26 19.44 3.45
C ARG A 715 -2.45 20.34 4.37
N TRP A 716 -1.19 20.01 4.55
CA TRP A 716 -0.33 20.70 5.49
C TRP A 716 0.24 21.98 4.92
N THR A 717 0.50 22.96 5.75
CA THR A 717 0.93 24.30 5.34
C THR A 717 2.24 24.27 4.56
N GLN A 718 3.20 23.42 4.98
CA GLN A 718 4.47 23.27 4.29
C GLN A 718 4.32 22.63 2.90
N ASP A 719 3.55 21.54 2.80
CA ASP A 719 3.25 20.89 1.52
C ASP A 719 2.53 21.86 0.55
N TYR A 720 1.70 22.76 1.11
CA TYR A 720 1.02 23.78 0.32
C TYR A 720 1.98 24.86 -0.17
N LYS A 721 2.93 25.30 0.66
CA LYS A 721 4.01 26.20 0.27
C LYS A 721 4.80 25.61 -0.90
N GLU A 722 5.27 24.37 -0.80
CA GLU A 722 6.00 23.68 -1.87
C GLU A 722 5.18 23.58 -3.17
N HIS A 723 3.85 23.39 -3.05
CA HIS A 723 2.99 23.46 -4.20
C HIS A 723 2.96 24.85 -4.85
N LEU A 724 2.87 25.91 -4.05
CA LEU A 724 2.92 27.29 -4.56
C LEU A 724 4.27 27.58 -5.23
N ASP A 725 5.39 27.13 -4.69
CA ASP A 725 6.72 27.24 -5.32
C ASP A 725 6.69 26.62 -6.73
N THR A 726 6.07 25.44 -6.90
CA THR A 726 5.92 24.82 -8.23
C THR A 726 5.02 25.62 -9.18
N LEU A 727 4.07 26.40 -8.66
CA LEU A 727 3.23 27.29 -9.49
C LEU A 727 3.98 28.56 -9.92
N VAL A 728 4.90 29.07 -9.09
CA VAL A 728 5.83 30.15 -9.47
C VAL A 728 6.74 29.69 -10.61
N GLU A 729 7.35 28.52 -10.50
CA GLU A 729 8.18 27.94 -11.57
C GLU A 729 7.43 27.78 -12.89
N LYS A 730 6.16 27.41 -12.82
CA LYS A 730 5.25 27.27 -13.98
C LYS A 730 4.69 28.61 -14.47
N LYS A 731 5.02 29.74 -13.83
CA LYS A 731 4.52 31.07 -14.13
C LYS A 731 2.97 31.19 -14.08
N ILE A 732 2.33 30.38 -13.23
CA ILE A 732 0.89 30.47 -12.98
C ILE A 732 0.60 31.58 -11.96
N ILE A 733 1.54 31.81 -11.04
CA ILE A 733 1.53 32.92 -10.09
C ILE A 733 2.89 33.65 -10.18
N SER A 734 2.94 34.94 -9.83
CA SER A 734 4.20 35.68 -9.81
C SER A 734 4.97 35.48 -8.50
N GLY A 735 4.26 35.23 -7.39
CA GLY A 735 4.83 34.98 -6.08
C GLY A 735 3.74 34.79 -5.03
N PHE A 736 4.17 34.60 -3.80
CA PHE A 736 3.26 34.53 -2.65
C PHE A 736 3.96 34.97 -1.36
N THR A 737 3.16 35.43 -0.40
CA THR A 737 3.62 35.69 0.98
C THR A 737 2.97 34.68 1.89
N ASN A 738 3.74 34.08 2.80
CA ASN A 738 3.27 33.12 3.81
C ASN A 738 3.34 33.79 5.20
N ASN A 739 2.17 34.11 5.75
CA ASN A 739 1.99 34.65 7.12
C ASN A 739 1.39 33.60 8.06
N SER A 740 1.40 32.32 7.66
CA SER A 740 0.83 31.22 8.44
C SER A 740 1.61 31.00 9.72
N THR A 741 0.90 30.60 10.79
CA THR A 741 1.44 30.17 12.07
C THR A 741 1.22 28.69 12.30
N THR A 742 1.60 28.18 13.44
CA THR A 742 1.32 26.79 13.86
C THR A 742 -0.18 26.47 13.91
N GLU A 743 -1.02 27.50 14.13
CA GLU A 743 -2.46 27.36 14.32
C GLU A 743 -3.27 27.83 13.10
N ASN A 744 -2.82 28.90 12.45
CA ASN A 744 -3.59 29.57 11.40
C ASN A 744 -2.88 29.52 10.05
N VAL A 745 -3.67 29.38 9.00
CA VAL A 745 -3.22 29.48 7.62
C VAL A 745 -3.44 30.90 7.13
N ASP A 746 -2.44 31.52 6.52
CA ASP A 746 -2.55 32.82 5.86
C ASP A 746 -1.52 32.94 4.73
N PHE A 747 -2.00 32.75 3.48
CA PHE A 747 -1.21 32.93 2.27
C PHE A 747 -1.81 34.07 1.46
N LEU A 748 -0.96 34.95 0.93
CA LEU A 748 -1.30 35.97 -0.05
C LEU A 748 -0.61 35.62 -1.36
N ILE A 749 -1.36 35.21 -2.36
CA ILE A 749 -0.88 34.76 -3.67
C ILE A 749 -1.05 35.87 -4.67
N GLN A 750 0.01 36.21 -5.42
CA GLN A 750 0.10 37.35 -6.33
C GLN A 750 -0.02 36.93 -7.78
N ASP A 751 -0.72 37.74 -8.57
CA ASP A 751 -0.84 37.64 -10.02
C ASP A 751 -1.27 36.25 -10.53
N TYR A 752 -2.28 35.69 -9.92
CA TYR A 752 -2.83 34.40 -10.34
C TYR A 752 -3.40 34.52 -11.79
N ASN A 753 -2.84 33.71 -12.69
CA ASN A 753 -3.18 33.68 -14.13
C ASN A 753 -3.79 32.31 -14.54
N GLY A 754 -4.12 31.44 -13.58
CA GLY A 754 -4.73 30.12 -13.86
C GLY A 754 -6.19 30.21 -14.32
N LYS A 755 -6.71 29.12 -14.80
CA LYS A 755 -8.11 29.02 -15.29
C LYS A 755 -9.11 28.70 -14.18
N ASP A 756 -8.68 27.98 -13.13
CA ASP A 756 -9.52 27.51 -12.04
C ASP A 756 -8.74 27.58 -10.72
N ALA A 757 -8.97 28.67 -9.99
CA ALA A 757 -8.26 28.93 -8.73
C ALA A 757 -8.45 27.79 -7.71
N VAL A 758 -9.64 27.19 -7.64
CA VAL A 758 -9.93 26.13 -6.68
C VAL A 758 -9.10 24.88 -6.97
N LYS A 759 -8.99 24.52 -8.24
CA LYS A 759 -8.25 23.35 -8.70
C LYS A 759 -6.74 23.59 -8.71
N ASP A 760 -6.31 24.70 -9.31
CA ASP A 760 -4.91 25.04 -9.48
C ASP A 760 -4.22 25.28 -8.13
N LEU A 761 -4.88 25.97 -7.22
CA LEU A 761 -4.43 26.24 -5.85
C LEU A 761 -4.80 25.10 -4.87
N LYS A 762 -5.35 23.99 -5.36
CA LYS A 762 -5.71 22.82 -4.54
C LYS A 762 -6.51 23.18 -3.27
N LEU A 763 -7.48 24.08 -3.39
CA LEU A 763 -8.32 24.55 -2.28
C LEU A 763 -9.45 23.58 -1.92
N GLN A 764 -9.55 22.47 -2.63
CA GLN A 764 -10.48 21.37 -2.35
C GLN A 764 -9.72 20.04 -2.20
N LYS A 765 -10.29 19.14 -1.41
CA LYS A 765 -9.84 17.76 -1.26
C LYS A 765 -11.06 16.85 -1.16
N THR A 766 -11.13 15.87 -2.05
CA THR A 766 -12.18 14.83 -2.04
C THR A 766 -11.69 13.61 -1.27
N PHE A 767 -12.58 12.96 -0.54
CA PHE A 767 -12.38 11.67 0.09
C PHE A 767 -13.64 10.81 -0.05
N ARG A 768 -13.49 9.50 0.05
CA ARG A 768 -14.58 8.54 -0.14
C ARG A 768 -14.81 7.70 1.11
N THR A 769 -16.06 7.31 1.31
CA THR A 769 -16.51 6.40 2.37
C THR A 769 -16.79 4.99 1.84
N SER A 770 -16.34 4.66 0.62
CA SER A 770 -16.59 3.37 -0.02
C SER A 770 -15.72 2.21 0.50
N ASN A 771 -14.70 2.48 1.31
CA ASN A 771 -13.77 1.47 1.83
C ASN A 771 -13.65 1.45 3.35
N MET A 772 -14.74 1.67 4.06
CA MET A 772 -14.77 1.62 5.53
C MET A 772 -14.76 0.17 6.02
N HIS A 773 -13.57 -0.43 6.08
CA HIS A 773 -13.37 -1.78 6.63
C HIS A 773 -12.95 -1.68 8.10
N LEU A 774 -13.60 -2.43 8.98
CA LEU A 774 -13.30 -2.44 10.42
C LEU A 774 -13.35 -3.87 10.94
N PHE A 775 -12.61 -4.17 12.00
CA PHE A 775 -12.78 -5.42 12.74
C PHE A 775 -14.07 -5.37 13.56
N HIS A 776 -14.84 -6.43 13.49
CA HIS A 776 -16.08 -6.63 14.25
C HIS A 776 -15.88 -7.83 15.20
N PRO A 777 -16.42 -7.81 16.43
CA PRO A 777 -16.19 -8.88 17.42
C PRO A 777 -16.54 -10.29 16.94
N THR A 778 -17.57 -10.43 16.10
CA THR A 778 -18.09 -11.73 15.66
C THR A 778 -17.95 -11.98 14.15
N ARG A 779 -17.80 -10.94 13.33
CA ARG A 779 -17.77 -11.02 11.86
C ARG A 779 -16.37 -10.89 11.26
N GLY A 780 -15.33 -10.72 12.09
CA GLY A 780 -13.98 -10.45 11.61
C GLY A 780 -13.89 -9.08 10.91
N ILE A 781 -13.15 -9.01 9.79
CA ILE A 781 -13.08 -7.78 9.00
C ILE A 781 -14.36 -7.59 8.20
N HIS A 782 -15.03 -6.46 8.43
CA HIS A 782 -16.34 -6.16 7.85
C HIS A 782 -16.33 -4.80 7.13
N ARG A 783 -16.97 -4.74 5.96
CA ARG A 783 -17.14 -3.51 5.19
C ARG A 783 -18.45 -2.84 5.56
N TYR A 784 -18.38 -1.56 5.88
CA TYR A 784 -19.54 -0.72 6.12
C TYR A 784 -19.78 0.20 4.92
N GLU A 785 -21.01 0.29 4.46
CA GLU A 785 -21.39 1.16 3.34
C GLU A 785 -21.58 2.60 3.76
N THR A 786 -22.10 2.82 4.98
CA THR A 786 -22.33 4.15 5.53
C THR A 786 -21.82 4.28 6.96
N PRO A 787 -21.46 5.49 7.42
CA PRO A 787 -21.11 5.75 8.81
C PRO A 787 -22.21 5.43 9.82
N GLU A 788 -23.48 5.58 9.40
CA GLU A 788 -24.65 5.27 10.20
C GLU A 788 -24.76 3.77 10.50
N MET A 789 -24.30 2.90 9.58
CA MET A 789 -24.21 1.46 9.83
C MET A 789 -23.18 1.14 10.91
N ILE A 790 -22.02 1.83 10.91
CA ILE A 790 -21.01 1.73 11.96
C ILE A 790 -21.63 2.13 13.30
N LEU A 791 -22.36 3.24 13.34
CA LEU A 791 -23.02 3.73 14.55
C LEU A 791 -24.05 2.74 15.05
N LYS A 792 -24.87 2.18 14.19
CA LYS A 792 -25.90 1.19 14.53
C LYS A 792 -25.30 -0.07 15.15
N ASP A 793 -24.24 -0.62 14.54
CA ASP A 793 -23.54 -1.79 15.06
C ASP A 793 -22.90 -1.49 16.42
N PHE A 794 -22.24 -0.34 16.54
CA PHE A 794 -21.69 0.11 17.83
C PHE A 794 -22.77 0.18 18.91
N ILE A 795 -23.92 0.80 18.62
CA ILE A 795 -25.02 0.93 19.58
C ILE A 795 -25.51 -0.46 20.01
N THR A 796 -25.65 -1.38 19.06
CA THR A 796 -26.11 -2.74 19.36
C THR A 796 -25.15 -3.46 20.30
N ILE A 797 -23.84 -3.45 19.98
CA ILE A 797 -22.81 -4.08 20.81
C ILE A 797 -22.70 -3.39 22.18
N ARG A 798 -22.68 -2.04 22.20
CA ARG A 798 -22.55 -1.28 23.45
C ARG A 798 -23.69 -1.56 24.42
N ARG A 799 -24.91 -1.75 23.90
CA ARG A 799 -26.07 -2.09 24.72
C ARG A 799 -25.87 -3.40 25.47
N GLU A 800 -25.36 -4.44 24.82
CA GLU A 800 -25.02 -5.71 25.46
C GLU A 800 -23.99 -5.53 26.59
N TYR A 801 -23.04 -4.63 26.43
CA TYR A 801 -22.07 -4.31 27.47
C TYR A 801 -22.68 -3.54 28.65
N TYR A 802 -23.73 -2.74 28.45
CA TYR A 802 -24.47 -2.14 29.56
C TYR A 802 -25.25 -3.19 30.33
N ASP A 803 -25.79 -4.21 29.69
CA ASP A 803 -26.42 -5.36 30.37
C ASP A 803 -25.37 -6.09 31.23
N LYS A 804 -24.21 -6.44 30.67
CA LYS A 804 -23.11 -7.06 31.43
C LYS A 804 -22.59 -6.18 32.56
N ARG A 805 -22.45 -4.86 32.34
CA ARG A 805 -22.04 -3.91 33.37
C ARG A 805 -23.05 -3.91 34.53
N LYS A 806 -24.34 -3.83 34.25
CA LYS A 806 -25.39 -3.86 35.24
C LYS A 806 -25.31 -5.12 36.07
N GLU A 807 -25.22 -6.29 35.46
CA GLU A 807 -25.12 -7.57 36.18
C GLU A 807 -23.89 -7.63 37.08
N TYR A 808 -22.74 -7.17 36.57
CA TYR A 808 -21.50 -7.12 37.35
C TYR A 808 -21.63 -6.17 38.55
N LEU A 809 -22.14 -4.95 38.34
CA LEU A 809 -22.31 -3.96 39.42
C LEU A 809 -23.30 -4.44 40.48
N ILE A 810 -24.38 -5.12 40.11
CA ILE A 810 -25.32 -5.74 41.09
C ILE A 810 -24.55 -6.76 41.93
N LYS A 811 -23.77 -7.68 41.33
CA LYS A 811 -22.98 -8.67 42.09
C LYS A 811 -21.99 -8.01 43.04
N VAL A 812 -21.32 -6.94 42.60
CA VAL A 812 -20.35 -6.19 43.43
C VAL A 812 -21.04 -5.52 44.61
N LEU A 813 -22.16 -4.85 44.36
CA LEU A 813 -22.93 -4.18 45.42
C LEU A 813 -23.53 -5.15 46.41
N GLU A 814 -24.07 -6.31 45.97
CA GLU A 814 -24.55 -7.38 46.84
C GLU A 814 -23.41 -7.94 47.72
N ALA A 815 -22.26 -8.20 47.11
CA ALA A 815 -21.09 -8.70 47.86
C ALA A 815 -20.60 -7.66 48.86
N LYS A 816 -20.50 -6.37 48.48
CA LYS A 816 -20.13 -5.26 49.37
C LYS A 816 -21.09 -5.11 50.55
N SER A 817 -22.40 -5.11 50.29
CA SER A 817 -23.43 -5.00 51.33
C SER A 817 -23.32 -6.15 52.33
N LYS A 818 -23.25 -7.40 51.84
CA LYS A 818 -23.11 -8.60 52.69
C LYS A 818 -21.80 -8.56 53.50
N MET A 819 -20.71 -8.11 52.88
CA MET A 819 -19.41 -8.02 53.55
C MET A 819 -19.46 -6.99 54.69
N CYS A 820 -20.06 -5.82 54.47
CA CYS A 820 -20.24 -4.81 55.53
C CYS A 820 -21.13 -5.32 56.63
N ASP A 821 -22.22 -6.02 56.32
CA ASP A 821 -23.12 -6.61 57.32
C ASP A 821 -22.40 -7.68 58.17
N TYR A 822 -21.61 -8.55 57.56
CA TYR A 822 -20.82 -9.58 58.29
C TYR A 822 -19.78 -8.92 59.19
N LYS A 823 -19.01 -7.96 58.70
CA LYS A 823 -18.01 -7.22 59.47
C LYS A 823 -18.65 -6.48 60.64
N SER A 824 -19.74 -5.77 60.43
CA SER A 824 -20.50 -5.06 61.49
C SER A 824 -20.94 -5.98 62.57
N ARG A 825 -21.60 -7.09 62.18
CA ARG A 825 -22.07 -8.13 63.10
C ARG A 825 -20.93 -8.75 63.89
N PHE A 826 -19.81 -9.11 63.22
CA PHE A 826 -18.63 -9.67 63.88
C PHE A 826 -18.02 -8.70 64.91
N VAL A 827 -17.83 -7.44 64.52
CA VAL A 827 -17.26 -6.37 65.41
C VAL A 827 -18.19 -6.18 66.61
N SER A 828 -19.50 -6.11 66.40
CA SER A 828 -20.48 -6.01 67.51
C SER A 828 -20.40 -7.20 68.47
N MET A 829 -20.32 -8.44 67.94
CA MET A 829 -20.19 -9.65 68.78
C MET A 829 -18.86 -9.70 69.55
N VAL A 830 -17.77 -9.16 69.00
CA VAL A 830 -16.51 -9.03 69.72
C VAL A 830 -16.57 -7.98 70.83
N ILE A 831 -17.20 -6.82 70.56
CA ILE A 831 -17.40 -5.73 71.53
C ILE A 831 -18.28 -6.21 72.69
N ASN A 832 -19.35 -6.94 72.40
CA ASN A 832 -20.26 -7.51 73.39
C ASN A 832 -19.69 -8.72 74.18
N GLY A 833 -18.57 -9.25 73.76
CA GLY A 833 -17.92 -10.40 74.39
C GLY A 833 -18.45 -11.76 73.91
N ASP A 834 -19.32 -11.81 72.94
CA ASP A 834 -19.86 -13.05 72.35
C ASP A 834 -18.79 -13.84 71.60
N ILE A 835 -17.82 -13.14 71.05
CA ILE A 835 -16.64 -13.70 70.40
C ILE A 835 -15.38 -13.15 71.06
N VAL A 836 -14.57 -13.98 71.67
CA VAL A 836 -13.30 -13.61 72.28
C VAL A 836 -12.16 -13.89 71.29
N VAL A 837 -11.57 -12.86 70.75
CA VAL A 837 -10.50 -12.93 69.70
C VAL A 837 -9.11 -13.05 70.38
N PHE A 838 -8.88 -12.47 71.54
CA PHE A 838 -7.58 -12.41 72.18
C PHE A 838 -7.22 -13.70 72.87
N ARG A 839 -5.93 -14.10 72.78
CA ARG A 839 -5.31 -15.29 73.41
C ARG A 839 -5.96 -16.62 72.97
N ARG A 840 -6.53 -16.70 71.72
CA ARG A 840 -7.05 -17.93 71.16
C ARG A 840 -6.23 -18.40 69.96
N LYS A 841 -6.27 -19.74 69.71
CA LYS A 841 -5.67 -20.29 68.50
C LYS A 841 -6.55 -19.95 67.27
N LYS A 842 -5.92 -19.72 66.14
CA LYS A 842 -6.61 -19.38 64.90
C LYS A 842 -7.66 -20.44 64.54
N GLN A 843 -7.35 -21.72 64.72
CA GLN A 843 -8.23 -22.84 64.44
C GLN A 843 -9.52 -22.82 65.31
N ASP A 844 -9.42 -22.47 66.59
CA ASP A 844 -10.54 -22.41 67.52
C ASP A 844 -11.48 -21.27 67.17
N LEU A 845 -10.91 -20.17 66.69
CA LEU A 845 -11.68 -19.01 66.17
C LEU A 845 -12.42 -19.35 64.88
N GLU A 846 -11.72 -20.00 63.94
CA GLU A 846 -12.34 -20.44 62.68
C GLU A 846 -13.47 -21.41 62.92
N ASN A 847 -13.30 -22.38 63.84
CA ASN A 847 -14.36 -23.31 64.24
C ASN A 847 -15.60 -22.56 64.85
N GLN A 848 -15.36 -21.52 65.65
CA GLN A 848 -16.42 -20.73 66.23
C GLN A 848 -17.15 -19.87 65.16
N LEU A 849 -16.40 -19.39 64.16
CA LEU A 849 -16.97 -18.58 63.07
C LEU A 849 -17.72 -19.43 62.05
N SER A 850 -17.40 -20.71 61.88
CA SER A 850 -18.04 -21.61 60.90
C SER A 850 -19.54 -21.76 61.08
N GLY A 851 -20.02 -21.64 62.29
CA GLY A 851 -21.47 -21.65 62.61
C GLY A 851 -22.19 -20.31 62.50
N LEU A 852 -21.45 -19.22 62.36
CA LEU A 852 -21.97 -17.84 62.47
C LEU A 852 -21.82 -17.04 61.18
N PHE A 853 -20.81 -17.30 60.39
CA PHE A 853 -20.43 -16.54 59.19
C PHE A 853 -20.03 -17.47 58.04
N PRO A 854 -20.28 -17.10 56.81
CA PRO A 854 -19.79 -17.85 55.66
C PRO A 854 -18.30 -17.62 55.43
N GLU A 855 -17.63 -18.63 54.89
CA GLU A 855 -16.30 -18.47 54.36
C GLU A 855 -16.32 -17.63 53.07
N VAL A 856 -15.32 -16.79 52.94
CA VAL A 856 -15.11 -16.01 51.70
C VAL A 856 -13.73 -16.39 51.18
N ASN A 857 -13.68 -16.87 49.93
CA ASN A 857 -12.47 -17.44 49.28
C ASN A 857 -11.84 -18.57 50.13
N GLY A 858 -12.64 -19.39 50.80
CA GLY A 858 -12.17 -20.54 51.61
C GLY A 858 -11.48 -20.14 52.91
N SER A 859 -11.76 -18.92 53.46
CA SER A 859 -11.18 -18.46 54.70
C SER A 859 -12.08 -17.43 55.40
N TYR A 860 -11.83 -17.19 56.72
CA TYR A 860 -12.44 -16.14 57.54
C TYR A 860 -11.54 -14.92 57.66
N ASP A 861 -10.49 -14.81 56.86
CA ASP A 861 -9.51 -13.71 56.94
C ASP A 861 -10.12 -12.33 56.80
N TYR A 862 -11.27 -12.20 56.09
CA TYR A 862 -12.03 -10.95 55.96
C TYR A 862 -12.57 -10.42 57.32
N LEU A 863 -12.75 -11.29 58.33
CA LEU A 863 -13.13 -10.94 59.69
C LEU A 863 -11.88 -10.88 60.59
N LEU A 864 -11.01 -11.86 60.49
CA LEU A 864 -9.85 -11.99 61.37
C LEU A 864 -8.77 -10.93 61.12
N ASN A 865 -8.73 -10.34 59.95
CA ASN A 865 -7.80 -9.25 59.60
C ASN A 865 -8.34 -7.85 59.90
N ILE A 866 -9.45 -7.74 60.64
CA ILE A 866 -9.96 -6.43 61.11
C ILE A 866 -8.96 -5.86 62.14
N LYS A 867 -8.51 -4.61 61.89
CA LYS A 867 -7.50 -3.95 62.75
C LYS A 867 -8.13 -3.68 64.14
N THR A 868 -7.33 -3.79 65.23
CA THR A 868 -7.77 -3.62 66.62
C THR A 868 -8.44 -2.24 66.84
N VAL A 869 -7.99 -1.21 66.17
CA VAL A 869 -8.58 0.15 66.23
C VAL A 869 -10.03 0.19 65.67
N GLN A 870 -10.49 -0.84 64.96
CA GLN A 870 -11.84 -0.92 64.37
C GLN A 870 -12.85 -1.70 65.29
N TYR A 871 -12.42 -2.15 66.45
CA TYR A 871 -13.34 -2.72 67.43
C TYR A 871 -13.90 -1.59 68.29
N THR A 872 -14.65 -0.68 67.68
CA THR A 872 -15.32 0.48 68.34
C THR A 872 -16.75 0.64 67.83
N ASP A 873 -17.60 1.24 68.65
CA ASP A 873 -18.97 1.58 68.27
C ASP A 873 -19.06 2.48 67.05
N GLU A 874 -18.07 3.38 66.89
CA GLU A 874 -17.95 4.23 65.69
C GLU A 874 -17.75 3.40 64.44
N SER A 875 -16.87 2.39 64.47
CA SER A 875 -16.62 1.50 63.35
C SER A 875 -17.85 0.65 63.00
N VAL A 876 -18.59 0.18 64.02
CA VAL A 876 -19.86 -0.52 63.79
C VAL A 876 -20.85 0.39 63.04
N ARG A 877 -21.04 1.65 63.53
CA ARG A 877 -21.92 2.63 62.87
C ARG A 877 -21.51 2.94 61.44
N GLU A 878 -20.20 3.06 61.20
CA GLU A 878 -19.67 3.31 59.86
C GLU A 878 -19.90 2.14 58.92
N LEU A 879 -19.65 0.90 59.34
CA LEU A 879 -19.92 -0.29 58.58
C LEU A 879 -21.41 -0.47 58.26
N LEU A 880 -22.31 -0.19 59.25
CA LEU A 880 -23.74 -0.19 59.01
C LEU A 880 -24.20 0.90 58.03
N ALA A 881 -23.59 2.10 58.12
CA ALA A 881 -23.89 3.16 57.17
C ALA A 881 -23.43 2.78 55.74
N GLN A 882 -22.25 2.18 55.60
CA GLN A 882 -21.73 1.69 54.30
C GLN A 882 -22.59 0.56 53.74
N SER A 883 -23.09 -0.37 54.60
CA SER A 883 -24.03 -1.41 54.16
C SER A 883 -25.35 -0.81 53.72
N LYS A 884 -25.90 0.16 54.44
CA LYS A 884 -27.16 0.82 54.07
C LYS A 884 -26.99 1.57 52.75
N GLN A 885 -25.87 2.28 52.57
CA GLN A 885 -25.57 2.95 51.32
C GLN A 885 -25.49 1.95 50.17
N ALA A 886 -24.72 0.85 50.32
CA ALA A 886 -24.60 -0.18 49.30
C ALA A 886 -25.97 -0.82 48.95
N LYS A 887 -26.87 -1.03 49.94
CA LYS A 887 -28.22 -1.51 49.68
C LYS A 887 -29.04 -0.48 48.89
N THR A 888 -28.92 0.80 49.19
CA THR A 888 -29.62 1.84 48.43
C THR A 888 -29.10 1.93 47.00
N GLU A 889 -27.79 1.91 46.83
CA GLU A 889 -27.15 1.87 45.49
C GLU A 889 -27.54 0.63 44.69
N LEU A 890 -27.66 -0.53 45.37
CA LEU A 890 -28.14 -1.78 44.78
C LEU A 890 -29.59 -1.69 44.27
N GLU A 891 -30.50 -1.13 45.06
CA GLU A 891 -31.90 -0.92 44.63
C GLU A 891 -32.01 0.05 43.46
N ILE A 892 -31.26 1.13 43.50
CA ILE A 892 -31.16 2.06 42.37
C ILE A 892 -30.63 1.34 41.12
N MET A 893 -29.56 0.54 41.28
CA MET A 893 -28.96 -0.21 40.16
C MET A 893 -29.96 -1.25 39.60
N LYS A 894 -30.68 -1.96 40.44
CA LYS A 894 -31.69 -2.93 40.00
C LYS A 894 -32.84 -2.25 39.23
N SER A 895 -33.31 -1.11 39.70
CA SER A 895 -34.41 -0.37 39.07
C SER A 895 -34.01 0.40 37.82
N THR A 896 -32.74 0.78 37.68
CA THR A 896 -32.26 1.54 36.52
C THR A 896 -32.06 0.64 35.29
N SER A 897 -32.71 0.97 34.18
CA SER A 897 -32.52 0.22 32.94
C SER A 897 -31.14 0.45 32.34
N PRO A 898 -30.55 -0.53 31.61
CA PRO A 898 -29.29 -0.36 30.91
C PRO A 898 -29.28 0.85 29.95
N ILE A 899 -30.41 1.12 29.28
CA ILE A 899 -30.60 2.30 28.42
C ILE A 899 -30.51 3.59 29.24
N SER A 900 -31.14 3.64 30.42
CA SER A 900 -31.06 4.80 31.30
C SER A 900 -29.64 5.04 31.83
N MET A 901 -28.92 3.95 32.14
CA MET A 901 -27.52 4.05 32.53
C MET A 901 -26.71 4.74 31.44
N TRP A 902 -26.82 4.27 30.18
CA TRP A 902 -26.12 4.85 29.07
C TRP A 902 -26.48 6.31 28.81
N LYS A 903 -27.78 6.63 28.82
CA LYS A 903 -28.24 8.02 28.67
C LYS A 903 -27.67 8.94 29.76
N ASN A 904 -27.56 8.46 31.00
CA ASN A 904 -26.95 9.22 32.08
C ASN A 904 -25.44 9.41 31.85
N ASP A 905 -24.72 8.36 31.48
CA ASP A 905 -23.28 8.47 31.17
C ASP A 905 -23.02 9.45 30.02
N ILE A 906 -23.83 9.41 28.97
CA ILE A 906 -23.73 10.37 27.83
C ILE A 906 -24.04 11.81 28.26
N LYS A 907 -24.97 12.02 29.18
CA LYS A 907 -25.33 13.38 29.66
C LYS A 907 -24.23 13.99 30.51
N ASN A 908 -23.50 13.16 31.23
CA ASN A 908 -22.41 13.58 32.13
C ASN A 908 -21.07 13.78 31.42
N MET A 909 -20.98 13.46 30.13
CA MET A 909 -19.86 13.76 29.25
C MET A 909 -19.98 15.17 28.64
#